data_8969e97535cda4c1bcb1245013325276
#
_entry.id   8969e97535cda4c1bcb1245013325276
#
_cell.length_a   1.000
_cell.length_b   1.000
_cell.length_c   1.000
_cell.angle_alpha   90.00
_cell.angle_beta   90.00
_cell.angle_gamma   90.00
#
_symmetry.space_group_name_H-M   'P 1'
#
loop_
_entity.id
_entity.type
_entity.pdbx_description
1 polymer ?
#
loop_
_entity_poly.entity_id
_entity_poly.type
_entity_poly.pdbx_seq_one_letter_code
_entity_poly.pdbx_strand_id
1 'polypeptide(L)'
;MDTNKFTKKALDAINAAQNLALERHHQQLCKEHIAYALLNDEEGLIPKLVTKCGSDAPQLVREIDRILSQMPSVTGSGASEVYLSQDCSLMLSQAEKDAKKQGDDFVSVEHIFAAILDNPTPALKAAFAKCKLTKKGFMDALSQVKTSKVTNDSPEDTYDVLNKYGHDMVERAARGQLDPVIGRDDEIRNVIRILSRKTKNNPVLIGEAGVGKTAIAEGLAQRIVRGDVPEGLKDKHIFALDMGALIAGAKYRGEFEERLKAVLGEIKKQNGRMLLFIDELHTIVGAGKTEGSMDAGNLLKPMLARGELHCIGATTLDEYRKYIEKDPALERRFQPVMVNEPTVEDTIAILRGLKERYEIFHGVRIHDQALVAAATLSDRYITDRFLPDKAIDLVDEACAMIRTEIDSMPTEMDVISRKIMQLEIEEMALEKETDKLSIDRRESIKKELAELHDKFNEMKAQWENEKKEINSVQDTKAEIDRVNLQIEEAKRNSDYGKAAQLQYGELPALTKKLEEAEKKSANGSTLLRDEVTADEIAKIVAKWTGIPVTKLMESEKEKLLHLSDELHKRVIGQDEAVQAVSEAVLRSRAGISDENRPIGSFLFLGPTGVGKTELAKTLASYLFDDERNIVRIDMTEYMEKFSVSRLIGAPPGYVGYDEGGQLTEAVRRKPYSVVLFDEIEKAHPDVFNILLQVLDDGRITDSQGRTVNFKNTIIILTSNLGSNVILDNIDQNGNIKEEAKEQIDKLLKQTFRPEFLNRLDDTVLFTPLTRENVYKIIDIMLKKLESRLEKQNLKLEVTQAAKDLIVDGGYDVTFGARPLKRYIESNVETKVAKAILQGNMDEGDTIVVDAKDGEMLVTSKH
;
A
#
# COMPACT_ATOMS: atom_id res chain seq x y z
N MET A 1 37.19 -38.43 23.25
CA MET A 1 36.08 -38.30 22.30
C MET A 1 36.60 -37.49 21.11
N ASP A 2 36.49 -37.98 19.90
CA ASP A 2 36.92 -37.24 18.72
C ASP A 2 35.75 -36.35 18.22
N THR A 3 35.82 -35.09 18.63
CA THR A 3 34.76 -34.10 18.36
C THR A 3 34.52 -33.87 16.88
N ASN A 4 35.54 -34.15 16.03
CA ASN A 4 35.45 -33.97 14.57
C ASN A 4 34.48 -34.97 13.85
N LYS A 5 34.03 -35.96 14.59
CA LYS A 5 33.08 -36.98 14.05
C LYS A 5 31.63 -36.70 14.37
N PHE A 6 31.31 -35.60 15.04
CA PHE A 6 29.96 -35.27 15.45
C PHE A 6 29.47 -34.07 14.61
N THR A 7 28.19 -34.06 14.30
CA THR A 7 27.56 -32.89 13.68
C THR A 7 27.55 -31.70 14.62
N LYS A 8 27.46 -30.48 14.10
CA LYS A 8 27.42 -29.25 14.91
C LYS A 8 26.27 -29.30 15.93
N LYS A 9 25.05 -29.70 15.51
CA LYS A 9 23.90 -29.81 16.42
C LYS A 9 24.08 -30.91 17.48
N ALA A 10 24.73 -32.02 17.12
CA ALA A 10 25.07 -33.04 18.11
C ALA A 10 26.04 -32.52 19.17
N LEU A 11 27.05 -31.74 18.78
CA LEU A 11 27.94 -31.07 19.68
C LEU A 11 27.26 -30.01 20.56
N ASP A 12 26.37 -29.19 19.93
CA ASP A 12 25.59 -28.17 20.65
C ASP A 12 24.68 -28.82 21.70
N ALA A 13 24.03 -29.93 21.36
CA ALA A 13 23.20 -30.66 22.29
C ALA A 13 24.00 -31.27 23.47
N ILE A 14 25.23 -31.76 23.21
CA ILE A 14 26.13 -32.26 24.26
C ILE A 14 26.59 -31.09 25.16
N ASN A 15 26.95 -29.94 24.58
CA ASN A 15 27.34 -28.76 25.33
C ASN A 15 26.15 -28.21 26.16
N ALA A 16 24.96 -28.17 25.61
CA ALA A 16 23.74 -27.79 26.34
C ALA A 16 23.44 -28.72 27.50
N ALA A 17 23.61 -30.03 27.29
CA ALA A 17 23.49 -31.02 28.35
C ALA A 17 24.54 -30.85 29.47
N GLN A 18 25.79 -30.50 29.13
CA GLN A 18 26.84 -30.19 30.07
C GLN A 18 26.52 -28.93 30.89
N ASN A 19 26.06 -27.87 30.25
CA ASN A 19 25.62 -26.64 30.91
C ASN A 19 24.46 -26.89 31.87
N LEU A 20 23.47 -27.71 31.46
CA LEU A 20 22.37 -28.11 32.31
C LEU A 20 22.84 -28.90 33.56
N ALA A 21 23.84 -29.79 33.40
CA ALA A 21 24.42 -30.50 34.52
C ALA A 21 25.15 -29.56 35.51
N LEU A 22 25.86 -28.54 35.01
CA LEU A 22 26.48 -27.49 35.82
C LEU A 22 25.43 -26.64 36.57
N GLU A 23 24.39 -26.20 35.90
CA GLU A 23 23.29 -25.39 36.48
C GLU A 23 22.57 -26.13 37.61
N ARG A 24 22.40 -27.45 37.47
CA ARG A 24 21.77 -28.31 38.48
C ARG A 24 22.72 -28.88 39.52
N HIS A 25 24.00 -28.47 39.47
CA HIS A 25 25.04 -28.94 40.35
C HIS A 25 25.26 -30.48 40.37
N HIS A 26 25.12 -31.08 39.19
CA HIS A 26 25.40 -32.52 39.01
C HIS A 26 26.86 -32.70 38.60
N GLN A 27 27.55 -33.63 39.23
CA GLN A 27 28.98 -33.92 38.97
C GLN A 27 29.18 -34.78 37.69
N GLN A 28 28.15 -35.44 37.21
CA GLN A 28 28.25 -36.35 36.07
C GLN A 28 27.27 -35.99 34.98
N LEU A 29 27.76 -35.94 33.75
CA LEU A 29 26.95 -35.88 32.56
C LEU A 29 26.36 -37.26 32.24
N CYS A 30 25.06 -37.41 32.42
CA CYS A 30 24.34 -38.66 32.23
C CYS A 30 23.48 -38.62 30.96
N LYS A 31 22.97 -39.78 30.53
CA LYS A 31 22.05 -39.89 29.35
C LYS A 31 20.81 -39.02 29.46
N GLU A 32 20.32 -38.82 30.68
CA GLU A 32 19.16 -37.99 31.00
C GLU A 32 19.36 -36.53 30.60
N HIS A 33 20.54 -35.98 30.82
CA HIS A 33 20.89 -34.63 30.46
C HIS A 33 20.91 -34.44 28.92
N ILE A 34 21.48 -35.42 28.20
CA ILE A 34 21.54 -35.41 26.74
C ILE A 34 20.13 -35.61 26.16
N ALA A 35 19.35 -36.52 26.73
CA ALA A 35 17.97 -36.74 26.31
C ALA A 35 17.10 -35.50 26.50
N TYR A 36 17.26 -34.78 27.62
CA TYR A 36 16.59 -33.52 27.89
C TYR A 36 17.00 -32.43 26.88
N ALA A 37 18.31 -32.24 26.69
CA ALA A 37 18.82 -31.22 25.75
C ALA A 37 18.32 -31.47 24.31
N LEU A 38 18.30 -32.72 23.85
CA LEU A 38 17.82 -33.08 22.52
C LEU A 38 16.30 -32.89 22.35
N LEU A 39 15.51 -33.07 23.41
CA LEU A 39 14.05 -32.95 23.39
C LEU A 39 13.58 -31.51 23.66
N ASN A 40 14.38 -30.68 24.34
CA ASN A 40 14.04 -29.31 24.69
C ASN A 40 14.38 -28.30 23.58
N ASP A 41 14.99 -28.73 22.49
CA ASP A 41 15.21 -27.94 21.29
C ASP A 41 13.91 -27.93 20.45
N GLU A 42 13.04 -26.93 20.59
CA GLU A 42 11.73 -26.84 19.95
C GLU A 42 11.82 -26.93 18.41
N GLU A 43 12.87 -26.42 17.81
CA GLU A 43 13.13 -26.50 16.37
C GLU A 43 13.87 -27.80 15.96
N GLY A 44 14.32 -28.55 16.93
CA GLY A 44 15.12 -29.78 16.75
C GLY A 44 14.38 -30.90 16.02
N LEU A 45 15.17 -31.84 15.48
CA LEU A 45 14.67 -33.06 14.80
C LEU A 45 13.97 -34.02 15.77
N ILE A 46 14.51 -34.17 16.99
CA ILE A 46 14.08 -35.21 17.94
C ILE A 46 12.65 -34.98 18.43
N PRO A 47 12.22 -33.76 18.87
CA PRO A 47 10.82 -33.54 19.26
C PRO A 47 9.83 -33.82 18.13
N LYS A 48 10.17 -33.45 16.91
CA LYS A 48 9.34 -33.69 15.71
C LYS A 48 9.17 -35.18 15.43
N LEU A 49 10.25 -35.97 15.52
CA LEU A 49 10.21 -37.41 15.36
C LEU A 49 9.39 -38.08 16.46
N VAL A 50 9.55 -37.65 17.71
CA VAL A 50 8.80 -38.20 18.88
C VAL A 50 7.30 -37.93 18.69
N THR A 51 6.91 -36.74 18.26
CA THR A 51 5.51 -36.37 17.96
C THR A 51 4.97 -37.21 16.79
N LYS A 52 5.76 -37.40 15.73
CA LYS A 52 5.39 -38.23 14.57
C LYS A 52 5.20 -39.71 14.92
N CYS A 53 5.86 -40.20 15.98
CA CYS A 53 5.64 -41.54 16.55
C CYS A 53 4.31 -41.67 17.32
N GLY A 54 3.53 -40.59 17.43
CA GLY A 54 2.32 -40.59 18.26
C GLY A 54 2.59 -40.43 19.76
N SER A 55 3.77 -40.00 20.15
CA SER A 55 4.18 -39.73 21.54
C SER A 55 4.11 -38.24 21.85
N ASP A 56 3.76 -37.87 23.08
CA ASP A 56 3.70 -36.48 23.55
C ASP A 56 5.10 -35.99 23.95
N ALA A 57 5.79 -35.27 23.08
CA ALA A 57 7.12 -34.74 23.33
C ALA A 57 7.15 -33.77 24.54
N PRO A 58 6.27 -32.79 24.73
CA PRO A 58 6.17 -31.97 25.93
C PRO A 58 5.99 -32.78 27.23
N GLN A 59 5.21 -33.86 27.19
CA GLN A 59 5.05 -34.71 28.35
C GLN A 59 6.35 -35.46 28.67
N LEU A 60 7.07 -35.92 27.64
CA LEU A 60 8.34 -36.61 27.81
C LEU A 60 9.42 -35.68 28.39
N VAL A 61 9.50 -34.41 27.93
CA VAL A 61 10.39 -33.40 28.51
C VAL A 61 10.11 -33.22 30.00
N ARG A 62 8.85 -33.07 30.41
CA ARG A 62 8.46 -32.94 31.83
C ARG A 62 8.83 -34.14 32.68
N GLU A 63 8.69 -35.36 32.17
CA GLU A 63 9.06 -36.58 32.91
C GLU A 63 10.59 -36.64 33.05
N ILE A 64 11.39 -36.32 32.03
CA ILE A 64 12.85 -36.29 32.13
C ILE A 64 13.30 -35.18 33.07
N ASP A 65 12.66 -34.02 33.05
CA ASP A 65 12.94 -32.92 33.98
C ASP A 65 12.73 -33.35 35.44
N ARG A 66 11.66 -34.10 35.69
CA ARG A 66 11.41 -34.68 37.01
C ARG A 66 12.50 -35.69 37.43
N ILE A 67 13.00 -36.48 36.49
CA ILE A 67 14.09 -37.43 36.76
C ILE A 67 15.37 -36.65 37.13
N LEU A 68 15.70 -35.60 36.34
CA LEU A 68 16.86 -34.78 36.60
C LEU A 68 16.76 -34.04 37.96
N SER A 69 15.58 -33.60 38.36
CA SER A 69 15.37 -32.93 39.66
C SER A 69 15.52 -33.89 40.88
N GLN A 70 15.47 -35.19 40.65
CA GLN A 70 15.66 -36.21 41.68
C GLN A 70 17.11 -36.74 41.79
N MET A 71 18.00 -36.26 40.88
CA MET A 71 19.41 -36.68 40.91
C MET A 71 20.18 -35.99 42.06
N PRO A 72 21.20 -36.63 42.61
CA PRO A 72 22.02 -36.05 43.65
C PRO A 72 22.76 -34.79 43.18
N SER A 73 22.56 -33.69 43.88
CA SER A 73 23.30 -32.43 43.65
C SER A 73 24.41 -32.26 44.69
N VAL A 74 25.54 -31.68 44.26
CA VAL A 74 26.68 -31.42 45.12
C VAL A 74 26.96 -29.90 45.19
N THR A 75 26.89 -29.35 46.39
CA THR A 75 27.16 -27.93 46.68
C THR A 75 28.47 -27.84 47.42
N GLY A 76 29.46 -27.07 46.92
CA GLY A 76 30.77 -26.80 47.53
C GLY A 76 31.87 -26.48 46.55
N SER A 77 33.09 -26.26 47.02
CA SER A 77 34.22 -25.81 46.21
C SER A 77 34.74 -26.84 45.18
N GLY A 78 34.14 -27.99 45.04
CA GLY A 78 34.43 -29.02 44.03
C GLY A 78 33.36 -29.17 42.94
N ALA A 79 32.36 -28.29 42.91
CA ALA A 79 31.21 -28.37 42.00
C ALA A 79 31.45 -27.82 40.59
N SER A 80 32.70 -27.41 40.22
CA SER A 80 32.97 -26.71 38.95
C SER A 80 33.35 -27.63 37.77
N GLU A 81 33.54 -28.93 37.98
CA GLU A 81 33.86 -29.85 36.87
C GLU A 81 32.81 -30.94 36.71
N VAL A 82 32.27 -31.06 35.49
CA VAL A 82 31.33 -32.12 35.14
C VAL A 82 32.06 -33.21 34.36
N TYR A 83 32.08 -34.43 34.90
CA TYR A 83 32.69 -35.57 34.26
C TYR A 83 31.67 -36.38 33.45
N LEU A 84 32.07 -36.90 32.29
CA LEU A 84 31.25 -37.80 31.51
C LEU A 84 31.05 -39.12 32.25
N SER A 85 29.81 -39.54 32.46
CA SER A 85 29.52 -40.85 33.08
C SER A 85 29.99 -42.00 32.18
N GLN A 86 30.38 -43.14 32.76
CA GLN A 86 30.80 -44.30 32.00
C GLN A 86 29.71 -44.80 31.04
N ASP A 87 28.43 -44.78 31.50
CA ASP A 87 27.28 -45.16 30.69
C ASP A 87 27.04 -44.21 29.53
N CYS A 88 27.26 -42.92 29.71
CA CYS A 88 27.12 -41.91 28.67
C CYS A 88 28.27 -42.05 27.64
N SER A 89 29.48 -42.33 28.06
CA SER A 89 30.60 -42.61 27.18
C SER A 89 30.38 -43.83 26.31
N LEU A 90 29.86 -44.92 26.89
CA LEU A 90 29.49 -46.14 26.14
C LEU A 90 28.37 -45.87 25.14
N MET A 91 27.39 -45.08 25.51
CA MET A 91 26.28 -44.70 24.62
C MET A 91 26.78 -43.89 23.40
N LEU A 92 27.64 -42.93 23.59
CA LEU A 92 28.24 -42.14 22.49
C LEU A 92 29.13 -43.02 21.58
N SER A 93 29.89 -43.95 22.15
CA SER A 93 30.65 -44.94 21.36
C SER A 93 29.71 -45.89 20.56
N GLN A 94 28.54 -46.22 21.10
CA GLN A 94 27.56 -47.03 20.39
C GLN A 94 26.93 -46.22 19.24
N ALA A 95 26.60 -44.92 19.44
CA ALA A 95 26.12 -44.03 18.41
C ALA A 95 27.11 -43.91 17.24
N GLU A 96 28.43 -43.87 17.52
CA GLU A 96 29.46 -43.88 16.48
C GLU A 96 29.49 -45.19 15.69
N LYS A 97 29.31 -46.33 16.36
CA LYS A 97 29.24 -47.62 15.66
C LYS A 97 28.00 -47.75 14.78
N ASP A 98 26.87 -47.23 15.27
CA ASP A 98 25.60 -47.34 14.55
C ASP A 98 25.57 -46.36 13.36
N ALA A 99 26.16 -45.16 13.45
CA ALA A 99 26.38 -44.27 12.33
C ALA A 99 27.24 -44.94 11.22
N LYS A 100 28.35 -45.58 11.59
CA LYS A 100 29.18 -46.33 10.63
C LYS A 100 28.45 -47.50 9.97
N LYS A 101 27.58 -48.21 10.71
CA LYS A 101 26.78 -49.33 10.16
C LYS A 101 25.75 -48.80 9.14
N GLN A 102 25.23 -47.59 9.32
CA GLN A 102 24.31 -46.95 8.40
C GLN A 102 25.03 -46.31 7.19
N GLY A 103 26.39 -46.27 7.26
CA GLY A 103 27.22 -45.66 6.20
C GLY A 103 27.23 -44.14 6.25
N ASP A 104 27.05 -43.59 7.44
CA ASP A 104 27.13 -42.17 7.72
C ASP A 104 28.54 -41.81 8.19
N ASP A 105 29.08 -40.68 7.74
CA ASP A 105 30.43 -40.20 8.05
C ASP A 105 30.47 -39.45 9.40
N PHE A 106 29.33 -38.89 9.83
CA PHE A 106 29.19 -38.15 11.08
C PHE A 106 28.09 -38.73 11.98
N VAL A 107 28.29 -38.52 13.30
CA VAL A 107 27.29 -38.88 14.33
C VAL A 107 26.38 -37.66 14.53
N SER A 108 25.12 -37.81 14.18
CA SER A 108 24.06 -36.80 14.30
C SER A 108 23.17 -37.01 15.51
N VAL A 109 22.26 -36.07 15.78
CA VAL A 109 21.35 -36.13 16.95
C VAL A 109 20.47 -37.38 16.99
N GLU A 110 20.03 -37.89 15.82
CA GLU A 110 19.23 -39.09 15.73
C GLU A 110 20.00 -40.35 16.14
N HIS A 111 21.33 -40.43 15.84
CA HIS A 111 22.16 -41.56 16.27
C HIS A 111 22.32 -41.57 17.80
N ILE A 112 22.49 -40.39 18.41
CA ILE A 112 22.61 -40.27 19.86
C ILE A 112 21.30 -40.66 20.53
N PHE A 113 20.16 -40.17 20.04
CA PHE A 113 18.85 -40.47 20.61
C PHE A 113 18.44 -41.93 20.41
N ALA A 114 18.73 -42.51 19.25
CA ALA A 114 18.55 -43.93 18.99
C ALA A 114 19.40 -44.81 19.95
N ALA A 115 20.66 -44.42 20.24
CA ALA A 115 21.49 -45.14 21.18
C ALA A 115 20.98 -45.03 22.64
N ILE A 116 20.35 -43.88 23.00
CA ILE A 116 19.67 -43.76 24.31
C ILE A 116 18.46 -44.67 24.37
N LEU A 117 17.65 -44.78 23.28
CA LEU A 117 16.49 -45.70 23.23
C LEU A 117 16.90 -47.16 23.25
N ASP A 118 18.10 -47.49 22.76
CA ASP A 118 18.61 -48.88 22.75
C ASP A 118 19.01 -49.37 24.15
N ASN A 119 19.65 -48.50 24.90
CA ASN A 119 20.12 -48.81 26.26
C ASN A 119 19.72 -47.72 27.26
N PRO A 120 18.41 -47.57 27.55
CA PRO A 120 17.96 -46.55 28.49
C PRO A 120 18.27 -46.89 29.92
N THR A 121 18.49 -45.90 30.79
CA THR A 121 18.50 -46.12 32.23
C THR A 121 17.13 -46.56 32.72
N PRO A 122 17.02 -47.22 33.90
CA PRO A 122 15.75 -47.63 34.44
C PRO A 122 14.72 -46.49 34.53
N ALA A 123 15.16 -45.26 34.84
CA ALA A 123 14.33 -44.09 34.94
C ALA A 123 13.84 -43.61 33.55
N LEU A 124 14.74 -43.53 32.55
CA LEU A 124 14.38 -43.20 31.16
C LEU A 124 13.47 -44.26 30.55
N LYS A 125 13.69 -45.56 30.85
CA LYS A 125 12.84 -46.62 30.36
C LYS A 125 11.40 -46.52 30.86
N ALA A 126 11.21 -46.10 32.10
CA ALA A 126 9.89 -45.83 32.66
C ALA A 126 9.23 -44.61 31.99
N ALA A 127 9.99 -43.53 31.74
CA ALA A 127 9.52 -42.33 31.07
C ALA A 127 9.08 -42.65 29.62
N PHE A 128 9.91 -43.37 28.85
CA PHE A 128 9.59 -43.82 27.49
C PHE A 128 8.35 -44.71 27.42
N ALA A 129 8.22 -45.63 28.36
CA ALA A 129 7.03 -46.52 28.42
C ALA A 129 5.75 -45.75 28.72
N LYS A 130 5.82 -44.73 29.61
CA LYS A 130 4.70 -43.83 29.95
C LYS A 130 4.22 -43.01 28.75
N CYS A 131 5.16 -42.55 27.93
CA CYS A 131 4.86 -41.78 26.70
C CYS A 131 4.68 -42.66 25.46
N LYS A 132 4.64 -44.01 25.62
CA LYS A 132 4.50 -44.98 24.52
C LYS A 132 5.57 -44.89 23.43
N LEU A 133 6.76 -44.37 23.76
CA LEU A 133 7.86 -44.23 22.82
C LEU A 133 8.64 -45.52 22.72
N THR A 134 8.78 -46.09 21.52
CA THR A 134 9.56 -47.31 21.24
C THR A 134 10.66 -47.03 20.22
N LYS A 135 11.80 -47.77 20.36
CA LYS A 135 12.88 -47.68 19.36
C LYS A 135 12.39 -47.97 17.94
N LYS A 136 11.52 -48.99 17.79
CA LYS A 136 10.98 -49.38 16.47
C LYS A 136 10.18 -48.21 15.87
N GLY A 137 9.24 -47.64 16.61
CA GLY A 137 8.44 -46.49 16.16
C GLY A 137 9.31 -45.29 15.79
N PHE A 138 10.33 -44.99 16.60
CA PHE A 138 11.30 -43.91 16.31
C PHE A 138 12.09 -44.18 15.02
N MET A 139 12.59 -45.40 14.80
CA MET A 139 13.33 -45.75 13.59
C MET A 139 12.42 -45.75 12.35
N ASP A 140 11.17 -46.17 12.48
CA ASP A 140 10.17 -46.11 11.39
C ASP A 140 9.86 -44.65 11.03
N ALA A 141 9.68 -43.76 12.01
CA ALA A 141 9.51 -42.33 11.77
C ALA A 141 10.78 -41.67 11.18
N LEU A 142 11.96 -42.04 11.67
CA LEU A 142 13.23 -41.59 11.14
C LEU A 142 13.42 -41.98 9.66
N SER A 143 13.05 -43.21 9.29
CA SER A 143 13.18 -43.70 7.91
C SER A 143 12.30 -42.92 6.92
N GLN A 144 11.20 -42.32 7.38
CA GLN A 144 10.33 -41.45 6.58
C GLN A 144 10.89 -40.03 6.41
N VAL A 145 11.79 -39.58 7.28
CA VAL A 145 12.36 -38.24 7.30
C VAL A 145 13.80 -38.24 6.78
N LYS A 146 14.59 -39.24 7.09
CA LYS A 146 16.00 -39.40 6.70
C LYS A 146 16.07 -39.98 5.28
N THR A 147 16.28 -39.15 4.30
CA THR A 147 16.31 -39.50 2.86
C THR A 147 17.71 -39.62 2.29
N SER A 148 18.74 -39.15 3.00
CA SER A 148 20.15 -39.16 2.55
C SER A 148 21.11 -39.54 3.66
N LYS A 149 22.33 -39.98 3.27
CA LYS A 149 23.43 -40.24 4.21
C LYS A 149 23.96 -38.96 4.80
N VAL A 150 24.42 -39.02 6.05
CA VAL A 150 25.07 -37.92 6.76
C VAL A 150 26.52 -37.81 6.31
N THR A 151 26.77 -36.98 5.33
CA THR A 151 28.10 -36.73 4.73
C THR A 151 28.70 -35.38 5.13
N ASN A 152 27.91 -34.49 5.74
CA ASN A 152 28.28 -33.14 6.16
C ASN A 152 28.23 -32.99 7.68
N ASP A 153 28.84 -31.92 8.20
CA ASP A 153 28.81 -31.56 9.63
C ASP A 153 27.49 -30.89 10.10
N SER A 154 26.55 -30.61 9.19
CA SER A 154 25.25 -30.01 9.46
C SER A 154 24.11 -30.68 8.63
N PRO A 155 23.90 -32.00 8.77
CA PRO A 155 22.89 -32.73 7.99
C PRO A 155 21.45 -32.42 8.41
N GLU A 156 21.26 -32.00 9.65
CA GLU A 156 19.95 -31.65 10.18
C GLU A 156 19.33 -30.44 9.48
N ASP A 157 20.13 -29.59 8.86
CA ASP A 157 19.66 -28.47 8.02
C ASP A 157 19.02 -28.96 6.71
N THR A 158 19.25 -30.23 6.33
CA THR A 158 18.65 -30.85 5.12
C THR A 158 17.40 -31.69 5.42
N TYR A 159 17.05 -31.90 6.69
CA TYR A 159 15.83 -32.59 7.04
C TYR A 159 14.64 -31.61 7.00
N ASP A 160 13.52 -32.05 6.41
CA ASP A 160 12.30 -31.26 6.25
C ASP A 160 12.49 -29.95 5.40
N VAL A 161 13.40 -30.02 4.43
CA VAL A 161 13.83 -28.90 3.57
C VAL A 161 12.64 -28.21 2.88
N LEU A 162 11.64 -28.99 2.46
CA LEU A 162 10.49 -28.43 1.75
C LEU A 162 9.66 -27.52 2.68
N ASN A 163 9.37 -27.94 3.90
CA ASN A 163 8.60 -27.12 4.85
C ASN A 163 9.39 -25.90 5.35
N LYS A 164 10.73 -25.98 5.35
CA LYS A 164 11.60 -24.88 5.78
C LYS A 164 11.76 -23.79 4.72
N TYR A 165 11.79 -24.14 3.45
CA TYR A 165 12.10 -23.21 2.34
C TYR A 165 10.94 -23.02 1.36
N GLY A 166 9.72 -23.33 1.77
CA GLY A 166 8.54 -23.12 0.97
C GLY A 166 7.31 -23.82 1.54
N HIS A 167 6.27 -23.86 0.75
CA HIS A 167 5.02 -24.51 1.14
C HIS A 167 4.33 -25.15 -0.05
N ASP A 168 3.50 -26.17 0.22
CA ASP A 168 2.66 -26.82 -0.79
C ASP A 168 1.34 -26.08 -0.94
N MET A 169 1.14 -25.45 -2.11
CA MET A 169 -0.08 -24.72 -2.43
C MET A 169 -1.31 -25.64 -2.51
N VAL A 170 -1.13 -26.89 -2.97
CA VAL A 170 -2.24 -27.86 -3.09
C VAL A 170 -2.69 -28.29 -1.70
N GLU A 171 -1.78 -28.51 -0.76
CA GLU A 171 -2.11 -28.79 0.62
C GLU A 171 -2.82 -27.61 1.31
N ARG A 172 -2.35 -26.37 1.09
CA ARG A 172 -3.02 -25.17 1.59
C ARG A 172 -4.41 -24.98 0.97
N ALA A 173 -4.56 -25.24 -0.35
CA ALA A 173 -5.85 -25.25 -1.01
C ALA A 173 -6.79 -26.29 -0.40
N ALA A 174 -6.28 -27.49 -0.11
CA ALA A 174 -7.03 -28.55 0.53
C ALA A 174 -7.48 -28.18 1.96
N ARG A 175 -6.74 -27.37 2.67
CA ARG A 175 -7.10 -26.86 4.01
C ARG A 175 -7.99 -25.59 3.96
N GLY A 176 -8.37 -25.10 2.76
CA GLY A 176 -9.17 -23.89 2.60
C GLY A 176 -8.42 -22.59 2.94
N GLN A 177 -7.09 -22.60 2.96
CA GLN A 177 -6.24 -21.48 3.35
C GLN A 177 -5.90 -20.52 2.21
N LEU A 178 -6.32 -20.83 0.97
CA LEU A 178 -6.13 -19.99 -0.20
C LEU A 178 -7.39 -19.21 -0.52
N ASP A 179 -7.22 -17.97 -0.98
CA ASP A 179 -8.31 -17.14 -1.43
C ASP A 179 -8.95 -17.66 -2.73
N PRO A 180 -10.25 -17.46 -2.96
CA PRO A 180 -10.89 -17.86 -4.19
C PRO A 180 -10.33 -17.07 -5.38
N VAL A 181 -9.95 -17.75 -6.44
CA VAL A 181 -9.42 -17.14 -7.65
C VAL A 181 -10.55 -16.97 -8.66
N ILE A 182 -10.78 -15.74 -9.10
CA ILE A 182 -11.89 -15.32 -9.96
C ILE A 182 -11.33 -14.61 -11.18
N GLY A 183 -11.93 -14.86 -12.34
CA GLY A 183 -11.63 -14.12 -13.60
C GLY A 183 -10.30 -14.46 -14.25
N ARG A 184 -9.64 -15.59 -13.88
CA ARG A 184 -8.35 -16.03 -14.45
C ARG A 184 -8.42 -17.40 -15.13
N ASP A 185 -9.60 -17.78 -15.58
CA ASP A 185 -9.85 -19.12 -16.14
C ASP A 185 -9.05 -19.40 -17.42
N ASP A 186 -8.88 -18.42 -18.27
CA ASP A 186 -8.17 -18.58 -19.55
C ASP A 186 -6.67 -18.71 -19.34
N GLU A 187 -6.09 -17.92 -18.42
CA GLU A 187 -4.68 -18.02 -18.05
C GLU A 187 -4.39 -19.37 -17.39
N ILE A 188 -5.23 -19.82 -16.45
CA ILE A 188 -5.09 -21.15 -15.80
C ILE A 188 -5.18 -22.28 -16.83
N ARG A 189 -6.15 -22.23 -17.76
CA ARG A 189 -6.25 -23.20 -18.87
C ARG A 189 -5.01 -23.20 -19.75
N ASN A 190 -4.45 -22.02 -20.04
CA ASN A 190 -3.23 -21.89 -20.79
C ASN A 190 -2.01 -22.51 -20.08
N VAL A 191 -1.89 -22.25 -18.77
CA VAL A 191 -0.86 -22.88 -17.91
C VAL A 191 -1.01 -24.40 -17.93
N ILE A 192 -2.21 -24.95 -17.76
CA ILE A 192 -2.50 -26.40 -17.83
C ILE A 192 -2.08 -26.96 -19.19
N ARG A 193 -2.42 -26.27 -20.29
CA ARG A 193 -2.04 -26.67 -21.65
C ARG A 193 -0.54 -26.71 -21.85
N ILE A 194 0.20 -25.70 -21.31
CA ILE A 194 1.65 -25.64 -21.40
C ILE A 194 2.30 -26.78 -20.60
N LEU A 195 1.86 -27.00 -19.35
CA LEU A 195 2.36 -28.10 -18.50
C LEU A 195 2.17 -29.48 -19.13
N SER A 196 1.16 -29.65 -19.98
CA SER A 196 0.87 -30.90 -20.68
C SER A 196 1.69 -31.09 -21.97
N ARG A 197 2.53 -30.14 -22.37
CA ARG A 197 3.37 -30.24 -23.59
C ARG A 197 4.57 -31.14 -23.38
N LYS A 198 5.10 -31.71 -24.46
CA LYS A 198 6.33 -32.53 -24.46
C LYS A 198 7.59 -31.66 -24.27
N THR A 199 7.59 -30.45 -24.81
CA THR A 199 8.70 -29.49 -24.79
C THR A 199 8.17 -28.09 -24.50
N LYS A 200 8.99 -27.19 -23.97
CA LYS A 200 8.59 -25.85 -23.50
C LYS A 200 7.38 -25.94 -22.56
N ASN A 201 7.46 -26.87 -21.61
CA ASN A 201 6.39 -27.21 -20.68
C ASN A 201 6.51 -26.51 -19.32
N ASN A 202 7.30 -25.44 -19.27
CA ASN A 202 7.40 -24.60 -18.08
C ASN A 202 6.76 -23.23 -18.42
N PRO A 203 5.56 -22.92 -17.91
CA PRO A 203 4.93 -21.61 -18.10
C PRO A 203 5.65 -20.53 -17.28
N VAL A 204 5.77 -19.34 -17.85
CA VAL A 204 6.16 -18.12 -17.12
C VAL A 204 5.03 -17.11 -17.22
N LEU A 205 4.47 -16.73 -16.10
CA LEU A 205 3.45 -15.70 -15.95
C LEU A 205 4.12 -14.33 -16.02
N ILE A 206 3.78 -13.55 -17.04
CA ILE A 206 4.40 -12.25 -17.32
C ILE A 206 3.33 -11.18 -17.21
N GLY A 207 3.56 -10.18 -16.39
CA GLY A 207 2.64 -9.05 -16.20
C GLY A 207 3.18 -8.07 -15.16
N GLU A 208 2.54 -6.93 -15.06
CA GLU A 208 2.90 -5.90 -14.08
C GLU A 208 2.74 -6.38 -12.63
N ALA A 209 3.33 -5.63 -11.67
CA ALA A 209 3.16 -5.94 -10.25
C ALA A 209 1.69 -5.77 -9.85
N GLY A 210 1.16 -6.67 -9.02
CA GLY A 210 -0.20 -6.55 -8.50
C GLY A 210 -1.32 -7.03 -9.44
N VAL A 211 -1.04 -7.52 -10.67
CA VAL A 211 -2.09 -8.02 -11.58
C VAL A 211 -2.60 -9.43 -11.24
N GLY A 212 -2.09 -10.08 -10.20
CA GLY A 212 -2.56 -11.39 -9.74
C GLY A 212 -1.85 -12.59 -10.37
N LYS A 213 -0.54 -12.50 -10.69
CA LYS A 213 0.25 -13.62 -11.22
C LYS A 213 0.27 -14.83 -10.27
N THR A 214 0.49 -14.61 -9.00
CA THR A 214 0.55 -15.66 -7.96
C THR A 214 -0.81 -16.34 -7.80
N ALA A 215 -1.92 -15.57 -7.90
CA ALA A 215 -3.28 -16.10 -7.85
C ALA A 215 -3.57 -17.17 -8.93
N ILE A 216 -2.93 -17.08 -10.11
CA ILE A 216 -3.09 -18.08 -11.18
C ILE A 216 -2.51 -19.45 -10.73
N ALA A 217 -1.38 -19.47 -10.02
CA ALA A 217 -0.81 -20.70 -9.47
C ALA A 217 -1.67 -21.26 -8.33
N GLU A 218 -2.22 -20.38 -7.50
CA GLU A 218 -3.18 -20.76 -6.44
C GLU A 218 -4.48 -21.31 -7.03
N GLY A 219 -5.00 -20.70 -8.08
CA GLY A 219 -6.18 -21.19 -8.82
C GLY A 219 -5.95 -22.56 -9.46
N LEU A 220 -4.74 -22.80 -9.99
CA LEU A 220 -4.36 -24.12 -10.47
C LEU A 220 -4.34 -25.14 -9.31
N ALA A 221 -3.80 -24.79 -8.16
CA ALA A 221 -3.80 -25.64 -6.97
C ALA A 221 -5.24 -25.99 -6.51
N GLN A 222 -6.14 -25.02 -6.50
CA GLN A 222 -7.57 -25.24 -6.20
C GLN A 222 -8.24 -26.18 -7.20
N ARG A 223 -7.96 -26.04 -8.50
CA ARG A 223 -8.48 -26.95 -9.54
C ARG A 223 -7.93 -28.36 -9.40
N ILE A 224 -6.66 -28.55 -9.01
CA ILE A 224 -6.08 -29.86 -8.72
C ILE A 224 -6.85 -30.52 -7.57
N VAL A 225 -7.10 -29.80 -6.48
CA VAL A 225 -7.87 -30.31 -5.31
C VAL A 225 -9.30 -30.71 -5.70
N ARG A 226 -9.94 -29.93 -6.58
CA ARG A 226 -11.30 -30.23 -7.09
C ARG A 226 -11.34 -31.35 -8.13
N GLY A 227 -10.18 -31.77 -8.64
CA GLY A 227 -10.07 -32.74 -9.73
C GLY A 227 -10.41 -32.18 -11.12
N ASP A 228 -10.56 -30.86 -11.26
CA ASP A 228 -10.88 -30.14 -12.52
C ASP A 228 -9.60 -29.87 -13.32
N VAL A 229 -8.82 -30.90 -13.54
CA VAL A 229 -7.58 -30.89 -14.33
C VAL A 229 -7.45 -32.21 -15.09
N PRO A 230 -6.65 -32.24 -16.19
CA PRO A 230 -6.33 -33.50 -16.89
C PRO A 230 -5.71 -34.54 -15.97
N GLU A 231 -5.89 -35.85 -16.29
CA GLU A 231 -5.40 -36.99 -15.52
C GLU A 231 -3.92 -36.85 -15.09
N GLY A 232 -3.07 -36.34 -15.99
CA GLY A 232 -1.64 -36.15 -15.72
C GLY A 232 -1.30 -35.10 -14.67
N LEU A 233 -2.28 -34.29 -14.21
CA LEU A 233 -2.12 -33.23 -13.22
C LEU A 233 -2.87 -33.52 -11.91
N LYS A 234 -3.76 -34.51 -11.85
CA LYS A 234 -4.60 -34.80 -10.65
C LYS A 234 -3.80 -35.13 -9.39
N ASP A 235 -2.68 -35.82 -9.54
CA ASP A 235 -1.80 -36.23 -8.44
C ASP A 235 -0.57 -35.34 -8.27
N LYS A 236 -0.60 -34.14 -8.86
CA LYS A 236 0.50 -33.19 -8.76
C LYS A 236 0.34 -32.29 -7.54
N HIS A 237 1.46 -31.89 -6.99
CA HIS A 237 1.60 -30.89 -5.96
C HIS A 237 2.31 -29.65 -6.53
N ILE A 238 2.00 -28.46 -6.02
CA ILE A 238 2.65 -27.21 -6.42
C ILE A 238 3.40 -26.69 -5.19
N PHE A 239 4.72 -26.76 -5.27
CA PHE A 239 5.59 -26.27 -4.21
C PHE A 239 6.01 -24.83 -4.50
N ALA A 240 5.57 -23.89 -3.70
CA ALA A 240 5.98 -22.47 -3.75
C ALA A 240 7.30 -22.30 -3.00
N LEU A 241 8.34 -21.90 -3.73
CA LEU A 241 9.66 -21.64 -3.18
C LEU A 241 9.71 -20.28 -2.49
N ASP A 242 10.13 -20.23 -1.23
CA ASP A 242 10.37 -19.01 -0.49
C ASP A 242 11.84 -18.58 -0.64
N MET A 243 12.07 -17.59 -1.50
CA MET A 243 13.40 -17.03 -1.73
C MET A 243 13.94 -16.29 -0.51
N GLY A 244 13.07 -15.66 0.29
CA GLY A 244 13.46 -14.97 1.51
C GLY A 244 14.03 -15.94 2.54
N ALA A 245 13.34 -17.08 2.77
CA ALA A 245 13.80 -18.11 3.69
C ALA A 245 15.11 -18.78 3.23
N LEU A 246 15.32 -18.93 1.91
CA LEU A 246 16.57 -19.46 1.38
C LEU A 246 17.78 -18.56 1.63
N ILE A 247 17.57 -17.23 1.54
CA ILE A 247 18.64 -16.23 1.69
C ILE A 247 18.86 -15.88 3.16
N ALA A 248 17.81 -15.90 3.98
CA ALA A 248 17.89 -15.52 5.39
C ALA A 248 18.94 -16.34 6.15
N GLY A 249 19.86 -15.65 6.83
CA GLY A 249 20.93 -16.26 7.62
C GLY A 249 22.06 -16.94 6.82
N ALA A 250 22.03 -16.94 5.48
CA ALA A 250 23.16 -17.41 4.67
C ALA A 250 24.28 -16.36 4.67
N LYS A 251 25.36 -16.64 5.38
CA LYS A 251 26.53 -15.73 5.46
C LYS A 251 27.43 -15.82 4.22
N TYR A 252 27.41 -16.95 3.54
CA TYR A 252 28.26 -17.23 2.38
C TYR A 252 27.44 -17.77 1.20
N ARG A 253 27.88 -17.45 0.00
CA ARG A 253 27.30 -17.92 -1.26
C ARG A 253 27.05 -19.44 -1.31
N GLY A 254 27.99 -20.22 -0.79
CA GLY A 254 27.92 -21.68 -0.79
C GLY A 254 26.71 -22.23 0.00
N GLU A 255 26.32 -21.58 1.10
CA GLU A 255 25.21 -22.02 1.93
C GLU A 255 23.85 -21.89 1.19
N PHE A 256 23.63 -20.80 0.46
CA PHE A 256 22.44 -20.64 -0.37
C PHE A 256 22.39 -21.70 -1.49
N GLU A 257 23.51 -21.94 -2.19
CA GLU A 257 23.56 -22.95 -3.26
C GLU A 257 23.31 -24.35 -2.71
N GLU A 258 23.80 -24.68 -1.52
CA GLU A 258 23.54 -25.97 -0.86
C GLU A 258 22.07 -26.13 -0.45
N ARG A 259 21.44 -25.10 0.12
CA ARG A 259 20.02 -25.10 0.46
C ARG A 259 19.16 -25.29 -0.78
N LEU A 260 19.41 -24.53 -1.84
CA LEU A 260 18.68 -24.68 -3.11
C LEU A 260 18.90 -26.08 -3.73
N LYS A 261 20.12 -26.61 -3.73
CA LYS A 261 20.40 -27.99 -4.18
C LYS A 261 19.64 -29.02 -3.37
N ALA A 262 19.51 -28.85 -2.05
CA ALA A 262 18.74 -29.73 -1.18
C ALA A 262 17.25 -29.71 -1.55
N VAL A 263 16.64 -28.51 -1.72
CA VAL A 263 15.24 -28.35 -2.17
C VAL A 263 15.03 -29.04 -3.52
N LEU A 264 15.86 -28.71 -4.53
CA LEU A 264 15.75 -29.31 -5.85
C LEU A 264 15.98 -30.83 -5.86
N GLY A 265 16.85 -31.33 -4.97
CA GLY A 265 17.08 -32.75 -4.77
C GLY A 265 15.84 -33.46 -4.23
N GLU A 266 15.11 -32.85 -3.28
CA GLU A 266 13.86 -33.42 -2.76
C GLU A 266 12.74 -33.40 -3.80
N ILE A 267 12.59 -32.29 -4.55
CA ILE A 267 11.62 -32.20 -5.65
C ILE A 267 11.88 -33.28 -6.70
N LYS A 268 13.15 -33.50 -7.05
CA LYS A 268 13.55 -34.56 -8.02
C LYS A 268 13.16 -35.95 -7.55
N LYS A 269 13.29 -36.27 -6.23
CA LYS A 269 12.89 -37.59 -5.66
C LYS A 269 11.41 -37.87 -5.82
N GLN A 270 10.57 -36.84 -5.92
CA GLN A 270 9.11 -36.97 -6.13
C GLN A 270 8.75 -37.41 -7.57
N ASN A 271 9.73 -37.73 -8.43
CA ASN A 271 9.55 -38.28 -9.77
C ASN A 271 8.52 -37.50 -10.62
N GLY A 272 8.61 -36.19 -10.58
CA GLY A 272 7.75 -35.28 -11.37
C GLY A 272 6.33 -35.10 -10.82
N ARG A 273 6.02 -35.59 -9.61
CA ARG A 273 4.74 -35.28 -8.95
C ARG A 273 4.68 -33.87 -8.41
N MET A 274 5.82 -33.24 -8.18
CA MET A 274 5.92 -31.89 -7.65
C MET A 274 6.28 -30.89 -8.74
N LEU A 275 5.48 -29.84 -8.89
CA LEU A 275 5.73 -28.69 -9.74
C LEU A 275 6.33 -27.58 -8.88
N LEU A 276 7.41 -26.97 -9.31
CA LEU A 276 8.05 -25.89 -8.60
C LEU A 276 7.42 -24.54 -9.03
N PHE A 277 6.85 -23.78 -8.10
CA PHE A 277 6.46 -22.41 -8.34
C PHE A 277 7.54 -21.45 -7.82
N ILE A 278 7.96 -20.52 -8.66
CA ILE A 278 8.96 -19.50 -8.34
C ILE A 278 8.35 -18.15 -8.64
N ASP A 279 8.00 -17.42 -7.61
CA ASP A 279 7.68 -16.00 -7.76
C ASP A 279 8.96 -15.20 -7.95
N GLU A 280 8.89 -14.10 -8.67
CA GLU A 280 10.05 -13.29 -9.03
C GLU A 280 11.20 -14.14 -9.64
N LEU A 281 10.87 -14.95 -10.64
CA LEU A 281 11.84 -15.87 -11.30
C LEU A 281 13.17 -15.21 -11.67
N HIS A 282 13.16 -13.93 -11.97
CA HIS A 282 14.33 -13.13 -12.31
C HIS A 282 15.37 -13.07 -11.18
N THR A 283 14.95 -13.19 -9.90
CA THR A 283 15.86 -13.18 -8.74
C THR A 283 16.82 -14.37 -8.75
N ILE A 284 16.35 -15.52 -9.24
CA ILE A 284 17.17 -16.73 -9.35
C ILE A 284 18.07 -16.67 -10.59
N VAL A 285 17.57 -16.12 -11.70
CA VAL A 285 18.23 -16.16 -13.01
C VAL A 285 19.16 -14.96 -13.21
N GLY A 286 18.82 -13.80 -12.64
CA GLY A 286 19.51 -12.52 -12.85
C GLY A 286 20.63 -12.20 -11.88
N ALA A 287 20.73 -12.91 -10.79
CA ALA A 287 21.65 -12.62 -9.69
C ALA A 287 23.15 -12.78 -10.04
N GLY A 288 23.51 -13.19 -11.26
CA GLY A 288 24.87 -13.55 -11.65
C GLY A 288 25.72 -12.48 -12.35
N LYS A 289 25.23 -11.26 -12.56
CA LYS A 289 25.92 -10.25 -13.41
C LYS A 289 26.70 -9.16 -12.66
N THR A 290 26.58 -9.06 -11.37
CA THR A 290 27.43 -8.20 -10.52
C THR A 290 28.48 -9.05 -9.83
N GLU A 291 29.74 -8.60 -9.74
CA GLU A 291 30.81 -9.30 -9.00
C GLU A 291 30.33 -9.60 -7.58
N GLY A 292 30.13 -10.88 -7.26
CA GLY A 292 29.67 -11.37 -5.96
C GLY A 292 28.20 -11.80 -5.86
N SER A 293 27.39 -11.72 -6.92
CA SER A 293 25.98 -12.13 -6.89
C SER A 293 25.78 -13.62 -7.19
N MET A 294 24.69 -14.18 -6.66
CA MET A 294 24.36 -15.61 -6.67
C MET A 294 23.82 -16.02 -8.05
N ASP A 295 24.45 -16.99 -8.75
CA ASP A 295 23.96 -17.54 -10.01
C ASP A 295 23.29 -18.91 -9.78
N ALA A 296 22.09 -18.90 -9.24
CA ALA A 296 21.27 -20.10 -9.05
C ALA A 296 20.70 -20.63 -10.38
N GLY A 297 20.71 -19.82 -11.44
CA GLY A 297 20.28 -20.22 -12.77
C GLY A 297 21.05 -21.42 -13.31
N ASN A 298 22.34 -21.52 -13.00
CA ASN A 298 23.17 -22.65 -13.42
C ASN A 298 22.80 -23.99 -12.78
N LEU A 299 22.08 -23.98 -11.64
CA LEU A 299 21.56 -25.17 -10.99
C LEU A 299 20.23 -25.63 -11.63
N LEU A 300 19.38 -24.68 -12.03
CA LEU A 300 18.06 -24.96 -12.63
C LEU A 300 18.18 -25.39 -14.10
N LYS A 301 19.06 -24.76 -14.90
CA LYS A 301 19.20 -25.00 -16.34
C LYS A 301 19.39 -26.49 -16.71
N PRO A 302 20.27 -27.28 -16.06
CA PRO A 302 20.44 -28.69 -16.39
C PRO A 302 19.21 -29.53 -16.07
N MET A 303 18.51 -29.26 -14.97
CA MET A 303 17.32 -30.01 -14.54
C MET A 303 16.12 -29.74 -15.43
N LEU A 304 15.90 -28.47 -15.81
CA LEU A 304 14.89 -28.07 -16.81
C LEU A 304 15.22 -28.65 -18.19
N ALA A 305 16.50 -28.74 -18.55
CA ALA A 305 16.94 -29.29 -19.82
C ALA A 305 16.67 -30.79 -19.97
N ARG A 306 16.81 -31.55 -18.89
CA ARG A 306 16.56 -32.99 -18.82
C ARG A 306 15.09 -33.34 -18.55
N GLY A 307 14.22 -32.36 -18.27
CA GLY A 307 12.82 -32.61 -17.87
C GLY A 307 12.69 -33.24 -16.47
N GLU A 308 13.74 -33.12 -15.65
CA GLU A 308 13.76 -33.61 -14.27
C GLU A 308 12.98 -32.67 -13.32
N LEU A 309 12.76 -31.44 -13.75
CA LEU A 309 12.04 -30.39 -13.01
C LEU A 309 11.01 -29.74 -13.94
N HIS A 310 9.79 -29.55 -13.42
CA HIS A 310 8.76 -28.72 -14.01
C HIS A 310 8.57 -27.47 -13.16
N CYS A 311 8.59 -26.30 -13.81
CA CYS A 311 8.56 -25.02 -13.13
C CYS A 311 7.45 -24.12 -13.68
N ILE A 312 6.76 -23.44 -12.80
CA ILE A 312 5.89 -22.30 -13.10
C ILE A 312 6.61 -21.06 -12.56
N GLY A 313 6.98 -20.14 -13.43
CA GLY A 313 7.62 -18.88 -13.03
C GLY A 313 6.64 -17.71 -13.07
N ALA A 314 6.88 -16.68 -12.24
CA ALA A 314 6.21 -15.39 -12.36
C ALA A 314 7.26 -14.28 -12.39
N THR A 315 7.06 -13.25 -13.24
CA THR A 315 7.99 -12.11 -13.38
C THR A 315 7.28 -10.95 -14.09
N THR A 316 7.92 -9.77 -14.15
CA THR A 316 7.47 -8.66 -14.98
C THR A 316 7.96 -8.79 -16.43
N LEU A 317 7.38 -8.00 -17.34
CA LEU A 317 7.76 -8.03 -18.75
C LEU A 317 9.21 -7.57 -18.97
N ASP A 318 9.63 -6.53 -18.28
CA ASP A 318 10.98 -5.98 -18.39
C ASP A 318 12.04 -6.93 -17.85
N GLU A 319 11.76 -7.59 -16.73
CA GLU A 319 12.64 -8.60 -16.14
C GLU A 319 12.71 -9.86 -17.00
N TYR A 320 11.58 -10.29 -17.58
CA TYR A 320 11.56 -11.39 -18.54
C TYR A 320 12.49 -11.13 -19.73
N ARG A 321 12.36 -9.94 -20.36
CA ARG A 321 13.21 -9.51 -21.47
C ARG A 321 14.68 -9.42 -21.09
N LYS A 322 14.96 -8.91 -19.91
CA LYS A 322 16.33 -8.65 -19.42
C LYS A 322 17.07 -9.92 -19.04
N TYR A 323 16.40 -10.89 -18.41
CA TYR A 323 17.04 -12.03 -17.76
C TYR A 323 16.72 -13.38 -18.41
N ILE A 324 15.53 -13.59 -18.96
CA ILE A 324 15.10 -14.89 -19.48
C ILE A 324 15.22 -14.95 -21.00
N GLU A 325 14.71 -13.97 -21.72
CA GLU A 325 14.72 -13.91 -23.19
C GLU A 325 16.15 -13.80 -23.74
N LYS A 326 17.06 -13.14 -23.02
CA LYS A 326 18.47 -13.05 -23.41
C LYS A 326 19.29 -14.32 -23.16
N ASP A 327 18.73 -15.29 -22.44
CA ASP A 327 19.40 -16.58 -22.20
C ASP A 327 18.79 -17.67 -23.08
N PRO A 328 19.49 -18.13 -24.16
CA PRO A 328 18.94 -19.10 -25.10
C PRO A 328 18.60 -20.46 -24.47
N ALA A 329 19.19 -20.80 -23.31
CA ALA A 329 18.92 -22.06 -22.64
C ALA A 329 17.56 -22.00 -21.89
N LEU A 330 17.23 -20.85 -21.32
CA LEU A 330 15.96 -20.63 -20.63
C LEU A 330 14.82 -20.33 -21.60
N GLU A 331 15.04 -19.49 -22.61
CA GLU A 331 14.05 -19.15 -23.64
C GLU A 331 13.47 -20.39 -24.33
N ARG A 332 14.30 -21.39 -24.56
CA ARG A 332 13.87 -22.67 -25.19
C ARG A 332 13.08 -23.57 -24.23
N ARG A 333 13.03 -23.29 -22.96
CA ARG A 333 12.39 -24.12 -21.90
C ARG A 333 11.15 -23.50 -21.32
N PHE A 334 11.10 -22.18 -21.27
CA PHE A 334 9.96 -21.44 -20.77
C PHE A 334 9.02 -21.02 -21.89
N GLN A 335 7.74 -20.99 -21.58
CA GLN A 335 6.68 -20.49 -22.45
C GLN A 335 5.97 -19.32 -21.76
N PRO A 336 6.00 -18.11 -22.34
CA PRO A 336 5.33 -16.95 -21.76
C PRO A 336 3.81 -17.10 -21.76
N VAL A 337 3.19 -16.66 -20.67
CA VAL A 337 1.75 -16.48 -20.48
C VAL A 337 1.56 -15.03 -20.03
N MET A 338 0.98 -14.21 -20.91
CA MET A 338 0.69 -12.81 -20.55
C MET A 338 -0.46 -12.75 -19.55
N VAL A 339 -0.28 -11.98 -18.49
CA VAL A 339 -1.25 -11.69 -17.45
C VAL A 339 -1.51 -10.20 -17.47
N ASN A 340 -2.58 -9.83 -18.13
CA ASN A 340 -2.98 -8.43 -18.26
C ASN A 340 -3.68 -7.93 -16.98
N GLU A 341 -3.66 -6.61 -16.79
CA GLU A 341 -4.50 -5.95 -15.78
C GLU A 341 -5.98 -6.30 -16.04
N PRO A 342 -6.75 -6.72 -15.03
CA PRO A 342 -8.18 -6.99 -15.19
C PRO A 342 -8.94 -5.69 -15.41
N THR A 343 -10.10 -5.79 -16.03
CA THR A 343 -11.02 -4.66 -16.18
C THR A 343 -11.61 -4.26 -14.82
N VAL A 344 -12.22 -3.07 -14.74
CA VAL A 344 -12.95 -2.64 -13.55
C VAL A 344 -14.07 -3.63 -13.20
N GLU A 345 -14.77 -4.15 -14.19
CA GLU A 345 -15.85 -5.14 -14.01
C GLU A 345 -15.33 -6.46 -13.44
N ASP A 346 -14.22 -6.98 -13.99
CA ASP A 346 -13.56 -8.17 -13.47
C ASP A 346 -13.07 -7.95 -12.03
N THR A 347 -12.54 -6.76 -11.74
CA THR A 347 -12.07 -6.39 -10.41
C THR A 347 -13.22 -6.36 -9.40
N ILE A 348 -14.39 -5.82 -9.77
CA ILE A 348 -15.58 -5.85 -8.92
C ILE A 348 -15.98 -7.31 -8.61
N ALA A 349 -15.92 -8.19 -9.62
CA ALA A 349 -16.21 -9.61 -9.41
C ALA A 349 -15.22 -10.27 -8.46
N ILE A 350 -13.91 -9.95 -8.58
CA ILE A 350 -12.85 -10.42 -7.68
C ILE A 350 -13.11 -9.93 -6.25
N LEU A 351 -13.37 -8.64 -6.06
CA LEU A 351 -13.66 -8.07 -4.75
C LEU A 351 -14.90 -8.68 -4.09
N ARG A 352 -15.97 -8.95 -4.85
CA ARG A 352 -17.17 -9.66 -4.36
C ARG A 352 -16.84 -11.08 -3.87
N GLY A 353 -15.93 -11.76 -4.55
CA GLY A 353 -15.48 -13.09 -4.13
C GLY A 353 -14.59 -13.09 -2.90
N LEU A 354 -13.86 -12.00 -2.66
CA LEU A 354 -13.01 -11.83 -1.48
C LEU A 354 -13.75 -11.25 -0.28
N LYS A 355 -14.90 -10.60 -0.51
CA LYS A 355 -15.68 -9.85 0.49
C LYS A 355 -15.86 -10.61 1.80
N GLU A 356 -16.38 -11.82 1.75
CA GLU A 356 -16.70 -12.61 2.95
C GLU A 356 -15.47 -12.87 3.82
N ARG A 357 -14.31 -13.13 3.21
CA ARG A 357 -13.04 -13.33 3.93
C ARG A 357 -12.55 -12.08 4.63
N TYR A 358 -12.64 -10.92 3.95
CA TYR A 358 -12.28 -9.63 4.56
C TYR A 358 -13.24 -9.25 5.68
N GLU A 359 -14.55 -9.51 5.52
CA GLU A 359 -15.54 -9.30 6.57
C GLU A 359 -15.26 -10.16 7.81
N ILE A 360 -14.87 -11.44 7.62
CA ILE A 360 -14.52 -12.34 8.73
C ILE A 360 -13.21 -11.90 9.39
N PHE A 361 -12.19 -11.57 8.60
CA PHE A 361 -10.87 -11.19 9.12
C PHE A 361 -10.92 -9.91 9.96
N HIS A 362 -11.55 -8.86 9.43
CA HIS A 362 -11.63 -7.55 10.11
C HIS A 362 -12.82 -7.43 11.07
N GLY A 363 -13.83 -8.27 10.94
CA GLY A 363 -15.05 -8.20 11.75
C GLY A 363 -15.93 -7.01 11.43
N VAL A 364 -15.94 -6.55 10.19
CA VAL A 364 -16.72 -5.42 9.68
C VAL A 364 -17.56 -5.85 8.49
N ARG A 365 -18.64 -5.15 8.21
CA ARG A 365 -19.48 -5.39 7.06
C ARG A 365 -19.07 -4.50 5.88
N ILE A 366 -19.01 -5.07 4.66
CA ILE A 366 -18.63 -4.34 3.46
C ILE A 366 -19.85 -4.19 2.55
N HIS A 367 -20.25 -2.97 2.23
CA HIS A 367 -21.30 -2.72 1.25
C HIS A 367 -20.84 -3.00 -0.17
N ASP A 368 -21.74 -3.49 -1.04
CA ASP A 368 -21.40 -3.72 -2.46
C ASP A 368 -20.96 -2.42 -3.16
N GLN A 369 -21.58 -1.30 -2.78
CA GLN A 369 -21.19 0.02 -3.28
C GLN A 369 -19.74 0.40 -2.93
N ALA A 370 -19.22 -0.06 -1.77
CA ALA A 370 -17.82 0.14 -1.42
C ALA A 370 -16.88 -0.62 -2.36
N LEU A 371 -17.23 -1.86 -2.74
CA LEU A 371 -16.45 -2.66 -3.69
C LEU A 371 -16.45 -2.03 -5.09
N VAL A 372 -17.60 -1.55 -5.55
CA VAL A 372 -17.72 -0.81 -6.81
C VAL A 372 -16.89 0.48 -6.75
N ALA A 373 -17.00 1.24 -5.65
CA ALA A 373 -16.20 2.44 -5.45
C ALA A 373 -14.70 2.14 -5.41
N ALA A 374 -14.27 1.07 -4.72
CA ALA A 374 -12.86 0.68 -4.65
C ALA A 374 -12.27 0.38 -6.04
N ALA A 375 -13.00 -0.36 -6.88
CA ALA A 375 -12.55 -0.66 -8.23
C ALA A 375 -12.53 0.59 -9.13
N THR A 376 -13.61 1.37 -9.14
CA THR A 376 -13.74 2.53 -10.04
C THR A 376 -12.84 3.70 -9.62
N LEU A 377 -12.77 4.00 -8.31
CA LEU A 377 -11.95 5.11 -7.83
C LEU A 377 -10.47 4.78 -7.89
N SER A 378 -10.07 3.53 -7.60
CA SER A 378 -8.67 3.14 -7.74
C SER A 378 -8.20 3.17 -9.18
N ASP A 379 -9.01 2.71 -10.13
CA ASP A 379 -8.68 2.77 -11.55
C ASP A 379 -8.48 4.21 -12.03
N ARG A 380 -9.40 5.09 -11.63
CA ARG A 380 -9.40 6.49 -12.04
C ARG A 380 -8.34 7.34 -11.35
N TYR A 381 -8.09 7.14 -10.04
CA TYR A 381 -7.29 8.06 -9.22
C TYR A 381 -5.91 7.53 -8.82
N ILE A 382 -5.68 6.23 -8.85
CA ILE A 382 -4.40 5.61 -8.51
C ILE A 382 -3.76 5.06 -9.79
N THR A 383 -2.83 5.83 -10.37
CA THR A 383 -2.23 5.56 -11.69
C THR A 383 -0.87 4.86 -11.63
N ASP A 384 -0.27 4.77 -10.46
CA ASP A 384 1.06 4.18 -10.24
C ASP A 384 1.01 2.70 -9.83
N ARG A 385 -0.19 2.14 -9.66
CA ARG A 385 -0.45 0.74 -9.31
C ARG A 385 -1.53 0.15 -10.22
N PHE A 386 -1.58 -1.18 -10.27
CA PHE A 386 -2.48 -1.92 -11.17
C PHE A 386 -3.62 -2.61 -10.43
N LEU A 387 -4.73 -2.81 -11.11
CA LEU A 387 -5.83 -3.65 -10.65
C LEU A 387 -5.40 -5.14 -10.69
N PRO A 388 -5.93 -6.01 -9.81
CA PRO A 388 -6.90 -5.71 -8.76
C PRO A 388 -6.26 -5.24 -7.44
N ASP A 389 -4.93 -5.29 -7.32
CA ASP A 389 -4.18 -5.08 -6.07
C ASP A 389 -4.51 -3.75 -5.40
N LYS A 390 -4.47 -2.63 -6.16
CA LYS A 390 -4.81 -1.30 -5.64
C LYS A 390 -6.24 -1.22 -5.09
N ALA A 391 -7.20 -1.95 -5.67
CA ALA A 391 -8.58 -1.97 -5.20
C ALA A 391 -8.76 -2.86 -3.97
N ILE A 392 -8.05 -3.98 -3.91
CA ILE A 392 -8.00 -4.88 -2.75
C ILE A 392 -7.43 -4.14 -1.54
N ASP A 393 -6.31 -3.45 -1.71
CA ASP A 393 -5.67 -2.68 -0.64
C ASP A 393 -6.57 -1.56 -0.10
N LEU A 394 -7.36 -0.90 -0.97
CA LEU A 394 -8.33 0.10 -0.51
C LEU A 394 -9.40 -0.52 0.39
N VAL A 395 -9.90 -1.69 0.02
CA VAL A 395 -10.90 -2.40 0.84
C VAL A 395 -10.28 -2.86 2.15
N ASP A 396 -9.06 -3.39 2.12
CA ASP A 396 -8.33 -3.83 3.31
C ASP A 396 -8.07 -2.67 4.29
N GLU A 397 -7.54 -1.53 3.78
CA GLU A 397 -7.31 -0.33 4.62
C GLU A 397 -8.62 0.25 5.16
N ALA A 398 -9.72 0.23 4.38
CA ALA A 398 -11.02 0.70 4.85
C ALA A 398 -11.55 -0.17 6.00
N CYS A 399 -11.45 -1.49 5.85
CA CYS A 399 -11.82 -2.42 6.90
C CYS A 399 -10.96 -2.23 8.16
N ALA A 400 -9.65 -2.10 7.99
CA ALA A 400 -8.71 -1.85 9.09
C ALA A 400 -8.98 -0.52 9.80
N MET A 401 -9.34 0.53 9.05
CA MET A 401 -9.69 1.84 9.59
C MET A 401 -10.93 1.74 10.48
N ILE A 402 -12.02 1.14 9.97
CA ILE A 402 -13.27 0.95 10.73
C ILE A 402 -13.00 0.05 11.95
N ARG A 403 -12.24 -1.04 11.81
CA ARG A 403 -11.87 -1.89 12.94
C ARG A 403 -11.11 -1.12 14.02
N THR A 404 -10.19 -0.25 13.61
CA THR A 404 -9.45 0.61 14.54
C THR A 404 -10.37 1.60 15.23
N GLU A 405 -11.38 2.16 14.53
CA GLU A 405 -12.38 3.03 15.12
C GLU A 405 -13.26 2.29 16.14
N ILE A 406 -13.65 1.04 15.87
CA ILE A 406 -14.41 0.20 16.82
C ILE A 406 -13.58 -0.11 18.07
N ASP A 407 -12.28 -0.39 17.91
CA ASP A 407 -11.39 -0.77 19.01
C ASP A 407 -10.87 0.44 19.81
N SER A 408 -10.87 1.63 19.21
CA SER A 408 -10.44 2.87 19.84
C SER A 408 -11.62 3.64 20.47
N MET A 409 -11.31 4.54 21.39
CA MET A 409 -12.30 5.43 21.97
C MET A 409 -12.90 6.38 20.92
N PRO A 410 -14.24 6.47 20.77
CA PRO A 410 -14.87 7.40 19.84
C PRO A 410 -14.40 8.85 20.06
N THR A 411 -14.29 9.62 18.96
CA THR A 411 -13.80 11.01 19.01
C THR A 411 -14.58 11.89 19.99
N GLU A 412 -15.89 11.70 20.08
CA GLU A 412 -16.75 12.44 21.01
C GLU A 412 -16.40 12.16 22.46
N MET A 413 -16.08 10.91 22.80
CA MET A 413 -15.63 10.53 24.14
C MET A 413 -14.22 11.03 24.43
N ASP A 414 -13.31 11.03 23.45
CA ASP A 414 -11.95 11.55 23.61
C ASP A 414 -11.96 13.05 23.91
N VAL A 415 -12.82 13.83 23.23
CA VAL A 415 -13.00 15.28 23.52
C VAL A 415 -13.47 15.50 24.94
N ILE A 416 -14.47 14.73 25.41
CA ILE A 416 -14.97 14.84 26.77
C ILE A 416 -13.88 14.42 27.75
N SER A 417 -13.16 13.36 27.51
CA SER A 417 -12.06 12.88 28.36
C SER A 417 -10.95 13.92 28.51
N ARG A 418 -10.56 14.59 27.41
CA ARG A 418 -9.56 15.67 27.44
C ARG A 418 -10.07 16.89 28.24
N LYS A 419 -11.36 17.21 28.08
CA LYS A 419 -11.94 18.30 28.82
C LYS A 419 -12.02 18.01 30.33
N ILE A 420 -12.38 16.78 30.70
CA ILE A 420 -12.33 16.31 32.10
C ILE A 420 -10.90 16.45 32.62
N MET A 421 -9.90 15.94 31.95
CA MET A 421 -8.50 16.04 32.37
C MET A 421 -8.04 17.50 32.55
N GLN A 422 -8.43 18.39 31.61
CA GLN A 422 -8.12 19.81 31.71
C GLN A 422 -8.72 20.45 32.95
N LEU A 423 -10.02 20.17 33.25
CA LEU A 423 -10.72 20.70 34.42
C LEU A 423 -10.21 20.11 35.73
N GLU A 424 -9.81 18.84 35.77
CA GLU A 424 -9.16 18.20 36.91
C GLU A 424 -7.82 18.86 37.23
N ILE A 425 -7.03 19.21 36.22
CA ILE A 425 -5.76 19.95 36.39
C ILE A 425 -6.05 21.36 36.93
N GLU A 426 -7.08 22.04 36.41
CA GLU A 426 -7.51 23.37 36.90
C GLU A 426 -8.00 23.27 38.34
N GLU A 427 -8.80 22.26 38.69
CA GLU A 427 -9.28 22.03 40.08
C GLU A 427 -8.13 21.81 41.06
N MET A 428 -7.16 20.96 40.70
CA MET A 428 -5.95 20.72 41.53
C MET A 428 -5.10 21.98 41.70
N ALA A 429 -5.03 22.83 40.68
CA ALA A 429 -4.31 24.11 40.81
C ALA A 429 -5.02 25.06 41.76
N LEU A 430 -6.36 25.19 41.68
CA LEU A 430 -7.16 26.05 42.51
C LEU A 430 -7.34 25.53 43.95
N GLU A 431 -7.02 24.26 44.23
CA GLU A 431 -7.10 23.69 45.57
C GLU A 431 -6.14 24.37 46.58
N LYS A 432 -5.07 24.94 46.07
CA LYS A 432 -4.04 25.63 46.86
C LYS A 432 -4.33 27.12 47.08
N GLU A 433 -5.34 27.66 46.40
CA GLU A 433 -5.73 29.06 46.48
C GLU A 433 -6.84 29.26 47.52
N THR A 434 -6.81 30.41 48.20
CA THR A 434 -7.73 30.71 49.33
C THR A 434 -8.61 31.93 49.06
N ASP A 435 -8.48 32.58 47.93
CA ASP A 435 -9.28 33.73 47.56
C ASP A 435 -10.71 33.33 47.13
N LYS A 436 -11.67 34.23 47.33
CA LYS A 436 -13.08 33.96 47.11
C LYS A 436 -13.41 33.61 45.67
N LEU A 437 -12.73 34.24 44.68
CA LEU A 437 -12.94 33.98 43.25
C LEU A 437 -12.51 32.56 42.86
N SER A 438 -11.35 32.10 43.39
CA SER A 438 -10.84 30.77 43.19
C SER A 438 -11.73 29.69 43.80
N ILE A 439 -12.33 29.96 44.96
CA ILE A 439 -13.29 29.05 45.61
C ILE A 439 -14.59 28.95 44.78
N ASP A 440 -15.16 30.06 44.33
CA ASP A 440 -16.37 30.07 43.48
C ASP A 440 -16.13 29.37 42.15
N ARG A 441 -14.97 29.58 41.53
CA ARG A 441 -14.54 28.89 40.28
C ARG A 441 -14.39 27.40 40.51
N ARG A 442 -13.77 26.98 41.60
CA ARG A 442 -13.61 25.56 41.96
C ARG A 442 -14.96 24.87 42.17
N GLU A 443 -15.96 25.52 42.82
CA GLU A 443 -17.30 24.95 42.95
C GLU A 443 -18.00 24.81 41.60
N SER A 444 -17.81 25.76 40.68
CA SER A 444 -18.32 25.67 39.32
C SER A 444 -17.67 24.50 38.53
N ILE A 445 -16.34 24.36 38.62
CA ILE A 445 -15.59 23.26 37.99
C ILE A 445 -16.08 21.90 38.52
N LYS A 446 -16.31 21.75 39.83
CA LYS A 446 -16.83 20.50 40.40
C LYS A 446 -18.18 20.10 39.85
N LYS A 447 -19.07 21.06 39.60
CA LYS A 447 -20.39 20.79 39.02
C LYS A 447 -20.21 20.36 37.53
N GLU A 448 -19.37 21.09 36.78
CA GLU A 448 -19.08 20.76 35.36
C GLU A 448 -18.39 19.39 35.22
N LEU A 449 -17.46 19.06 36.15
CA LEU A 449 -16.81 17.73 36.17
C LEU A 449 -17.82 16.62 36.45
N ALA A 450 -18.75 16.80 37.41
CA ALA A 450 -19.76 15.80 37.73
C ALA A 450 -20.64 15.51 36.47
N GLU A 451 -21.13 16.56 35.78
CA GLU A 451 -21.93 16.43 34.56
C GLU A 451 -21.15 15.75 33.44
N LEU A 452 -19.87 16.10 33.24
CA LEU A 452 -19.02 15.51 32.23
C LEU A 452 -18.68 14.04 32.53
N HIS A 453 -18.43 13.69 33.79
CA HIS A 453 -18.21 12.30 34.22
C HIS A 453 -19.46 11.45 34.02
N ASP A 454 -20.64 11.94 34.36
CA ASP A 454 -21.90 11.22 34.14
C ASP A 454 -22.12 10.97 32.66
N LYS A 455 -21.94 11.98 31.80
CA LYS A 455 -22.05 11.86 30.36
C LYS A 455 -21.01 10.91 29.79
N PHE A 456 -19.75 10.97 30.24
CA PHE A 456 -18.69 10.09 29.84
C PHE A 456 -18.97 8.63 30.20
N ASN A 457 -19.46 8.37 31.41
CA ASN A 457 -19.81 7.04 31.87
C ASN A 457 -21.01 6.44 31.10
N GLU A 458 -22.01 7.25 30.78
CA GLU A 458 -23.14 6.84 29.93
C GLU A 458 -22.67 6.44 28.53
N MET A 459 -21.89 7.30 27.88
CA MET A 459 -21.33 7.01 26.56
C MET A 459 -20.38 5.80 26.57
N LYS A 460 -19.60 5.64 27.65
CA LYS A 460 -18.71 4.48 27.81
C LYS A 460 -19.50 3.18 27.94
N ALA A 461 -20.56 3.18 28.73
CA ALA A 461 -21.42 2.00 28.87
C ALA A 461 -22.10 1.64 27.55
N GLN A 462 -22.55 2.65 26.78
CA GLN A 462 -23.12 2.44 25.45
C GLN A 462 -22.08 1.87 24.48
N TRP A 463 -20.90 2.47 24.39
CA TRP A 463 -19.79 2.01 23.56
C TRP A 463 -19.37 0.57 23.87
N GLU A 464 -19.22 0.22 25.16
CA GLU A 464 -18.88 -1.14 25.57
C GLU A 464 -19.95 -2.16 25.19
N ASN A 465 -21.24 -1.78 25.22
CA ASN A 465 -22.34 -2.65 24.81
C ASN A 465 -22.35 -2.83 23.29
N GLU A 466 -22.25 -1.74 22.50
CA GLU A 466 -22.18 -1.80 21.04
C GLU A 466 -20.98 -2.64 20.59
N LYS A 467 -19.81 -2.46 21.21
CA LYS A 467 -18.60 -3.26 20.92
C LYS A 467 -18.80 -4.76 21.22
N LYS A 468 -19.52 -5.12 22.29
CA LYS A 468 -19.84 -6.54 22.61
C LYS A 468 -20.78 -7.12 21.58
N GLU A 469 -21.76 -6.37 21.11
CA GLU A 469 -22.69 -6.82 20.07
C GLU A 469 -21.97 -7.08 18.75
N ILE A 470 -21.12 -6.15 18.30
CA ILE A 470 -20.30 -6.29 17.08
C ILE A 470 -19.39 -7.53 17.17
N ASN A 471 -18.67 -7.71 18.28
CA ASN A 471 -17.80 -8.86 18.50
C ASN A 471 -18.60 -10.18 18.49
N SER A 472 -19.82 -10.21 19.05
CA SER A 472 -20.68 -11.40 19.02
C SER A 472 -21.09 -11.81 17.60
N VAL A 473 -21.37 -10.84 16.74
CA VAL A 473 -21.63 -11.08 15.30
C VAL A 473 -20.39 -11.65 14.63
N GLN A 474 -19.21 -11.10 14.89
CA GLN A 474 -17.94 -11.56 14.35
C GLN A 474 -17.61 -13.00 14.77
N ASP A 475 -17.72 -13.32 16.06
CA ASP A 475 -17.47 -14.65 16.58
C ASP A 475 -18.39 -15.69 15.92
N THR A 476 -19.68 -15.32 15.73
CA THR A 476 -20.64 -16.21 15.08
C THR A 476 -20.31 -16.43 13.58
N LYS A 477 -19.87 -15.40 12.86
CA LYS A 477 -19.41 -15.53 11.46
C LYS A 477 -18.16 -16.41 11.35
N ALA A 478 -17.19 -16.25 12.23
CA ALA A 478 -15.98 -17.08 12.27
C ALA A 478 -16.31 -18.56 12.58
N GLU A 479 -17.32 -18.81 13.43
CA GLU A 479 -17.79 -20.16 13.75
C GLU A 479 -18.49 -20.79 12.52
N ILE A 480 -19.30 -20.05 11.78
CA ILE A 480 -19.93 -20.48 10.53
C ILE A 480 -18.86 -20.86 9.49
N ASP A 481 -17.85 -20.05 9.29
CA ASP A 481 -16.76 -20.35 8.33
C ASP A 481 -16.00 -21.62 8.72
N ARG A 482 -15.71 -21.80 10.02
CA ARG A 482 -15.09 -23.02 10.55
C ARG A 482 -15.94 -24.27 10.28
N VAL A 483 -17.25 -24.17 10.47
CA VAL A 483 -18.18 -25.27 10.19
C VAL A 483 -18.25 -25.57 8.69
N ASN A 484 -18.25 -24.56 7.82
CA ASN A 484 -18.20 -24.74 6.37
C ASN A 484 -16.93 -25.46 5.92
N LEU A 485 -15.77 -25.11 6.45
CA LEU A 485 -14.50 -25.82 6.19
C LEU A 485 -14.56 -27.28 6.63
N GLN A 486 -15.15 -27.57 7.80
CA GLN A 486 -15.33 -28.95 8.29
C GLN A 486 -16.30 -29.75 7.41
N ILE A 487 -17.33 -29.13 6.87
CA ILE A 487 -18.26 -29.77 5.92
C ILE A 487 -17.52 -30.15 4.63
N GLU A 488 -16.70 -29.26 4.11
CA GLU A 488 -15.90 -29.54 2.90
C GLU A 488 -14.87 -30.65 3.13
N GLU A 489 -14.21 -30.65 4.29
CA GLU A 489 -13.28 -31.69 4.69
C GLU A 489 -13.96 -33.06 4.84
N ALA A 490 -15.12 -33.09 5.51
CA ALA A 490 -15.89 -34.31 5.66
C ALA A 490 -16.38 -34.88 4.31
N LYS A 491 -16.84 -34.02 3.39
CA LYS A 491 -17.21 -34.42 2.01
C LYS A 491 -16.01 -35.00 1.25
N ARG A 492 -14.81 -34.42 1.37
CA ARG A 492 -13.59 -34.96 0.76
C ARG A 492 -13.19 -36.34 1.31
N ASN A 493 -13.31 -36.49 2.61
CA ASN A 493 -13.02 -37.78 3.28
C ASN A 493 -14.14 -38.83 3.10
N SER A 494 -15.16 -38.51 2.25
CA SER A 494 -16.35 -39.36 2.02
C SER A 494 -17.15 -39.64 3.28
N ASP A 495 -16.99 -38.82 4.32
CA ASP A 495 -17.78 -38.90 5.57
C ASP A 495 -19.05 -38.05 5.41
N TYR A 496 -19.98 -38.56 4.62
CA TYR A 496 -21.25 -37.88 4.33
C TYR A 496 -22.16 -37.79 5.56
N GLY A 497 -21.96 -38.68 6.56
CA GLY A 497 -22.72 -38.64 7.82
C GLY A 497 -22.37 -37.38 8.65
N LYS A 498 -21.08 -37.14 8.83
CA LYS A 498 -20.58 -35.95 9.53
C LYS A 498 -20.90 -34.66 8.74
N ALA A 499 -20.74 -34.70 7.40
CA ALA A 499 -21.07 -33.57 6.55
C ALA A 499 -22.56 -33.21 6.67
N ALA A 500 -23.46 -34.17 6.66
CA ALA A 500 -24.90 -33.96 6.82
C ALA A 500 -25.25 -33.43 8.21
N GLN A 501 -24.66 -33.93 9.28
CA GLN A 501 -24.88 -33.43 10.64
C GLN A 501 -24.48 -31.96 10.78
N LEU A 502 -23.31 -31.55 10.26
CA LEU A 502 -22.87 -30.19 10.29
C LEU A 502 -23.74 -29.28 9.40
N GLN A 503 -24.05 -29.73 8.17
CA GLN A 503 -24.79 -28.94 7.18
C GLN A 503 -26.27 -28.72 7.55
N TYR A 504 -26.93 -29.72 8.13
CA TYR A 504 -28.37 -29.64 8.44
C TYR A 504 -28.65 -29.46 9.94
N GLY A 505 -27.66 -29.66 10.81
CA GLY A 505 -27.80 -29.52 12.27
C GLY A 505 -27.20 -28.21 12.78
N GLU A 506 -25.88 -28.07 12.66
CA GLU A 506 -25.14 -26.95 13.27
C GLU A 506 -25.22 -25.64 12.44
N LEU A 507 -25.02 -25.71 11.14
CA LEU A 507 -25.00 -24.54 10.27
C LEU A 507 -26.30 -23.70 10.32
N PRO A 508 -27.53 -24.31 10.26
CA PRO A 508 -28.76 -23.55 10.36
C PRO A 508 -28.97 -22.88 11.72
N ALA A 509 -28.48 -23.54 12.80
CA ALA A 509 -28.55 -22.97 14.15
C ALA A 509 -27.68 -21.75 14.31
N LEU A 510 -26.46 -21.78 13.75
CA LEU A 510 -25.54 -20.64 13.72
C LEU A 510 -26.04 -19.52 12.83
N THR A 511 -26.59 -19.85 11.65
CA THR A 511 -27.18 -18.85 10.74
C THR A 511 -28.33 -18.09 11.43
N LYS A 512 -29.19 -18.82 12.16
CA LYS A 512 -30.28 -18.19 12.92
C LYS A 512 -29.76 -17.29 14.05
N LYS A 513 -28.70 -17.72 14.76
CA LYS A 513 -28.03 -16.90 15.76
C LYS A 513 -27.46 -15.62 15.13
N LEU A 514 -26.86 -15.71 13.96
CA LEU A 514 -26.32 -14.57 13.22
C LEU A 514 -27.42 -13.59 12.85
N GLU A 515 -28.53 -14.03 12.29
CA GLU A 515 -29.69 -13.17 11.96
C GLU A 515 -30.27 -12.46 13.19
N GLU A 516 -30.32 -13.15 14.34
CA GLU A 516 -30.79 -12.56 15.60
C GLU A 516 -29.80 -11.50 16.14
N ALA A 517 -28.48 -11.76 16.01
CA ALA A 517 -27.43 -10.81 16.40
C ALA A 517 -27.40 -9.59 15.48
N GLU A 518 -27.49 -9.77 14.15
CA GLU A 518 -27.55 -8.66 13.18
C GLU A 518 -28.80 -7.79 13.37
N LYS A 519 -29.95 -8.38 13.69
CA LYS A 519 -31.16 -7.58 13.99
C LYS A 519 -31.03 -6.76 15.28
N LYS A 520 -30.30 -7.24 16.27
CA LYS A 520 -30.01 -6.49 17.50
C LYS A 520 -29.06 -5.33 17.24
N SER A 521 -27.97 -5.58 16.51
CA SER A 521 -26.98 -4.57 16.12
C SER A 521 -27.61 -3.45 15.29
N ALA A 522 -28.48 -3.78 14.31
CA ALA A 522 -29.14 -2.79 13.46
C ALA A 522 -30.08 -1.82 14.20
N ASN A 523 -30.61 -2.21 15.37
CA ASN A 523 -31.56 -1.38 16.15
C ASN A 523 -30.91 -0.51 17.22
N GLY A 524 -29.61 -0.64 17.49
CA GLY A 524 -28.94 -0.04 18.65
C GLY A 524 -27.73 0.83 18.37
N SER A 525 -27.12 0.72 17.22
CA SER A 525 -25.82 1.36 16.97
C SER A 525 -25.96 2.84 16.57
N THR A 526 -25.51 3.73 17.43
CA THR A 526 -25.45 5.19 17.16
C THR A 526 -24.04 5.76 17.30
N LEU A 527 -23.15 5.12 18.09
CA LEU A 527 -21.80 5.60 18.38
C LEU A 527 -20.73 4.94 17.49
N LEU A 528 -20.87 3.66 17.18
CA LEU A 528 -19.91 2.90 16.38
C LEU A 528 -20.45 2.62 14.97
N ARG A 529 -19.58 2.83 13.97
CA ARG A 529 -19.84 2.39 12.60
C ARG A 529 -19.15 1.04 12.41
N ASP A 530 -19.89 0.03 11.98
CA ASP A 530 -19.38 -1.32 11.70
C ASP A 530 -19.42 -1.67 10.22
N GLU A 531 -19.74 -0.70 9.35
CA GLU A 531 -19.94 -0.87 7.92
C GLU A 531 -18.97 -0.02 7.11
N VAL A 532 -18.35 -0.65 6.11
CA VAL A 532 -17.52 0.03 5.09
C VAL A 532 -18.42 0.43 3.92
N THR A 533 -18.53 1.74 3.69
CA THR A 533 -19.30 2.33 2.59
C THR A 533 -18.39 2.94 1.52
N ALA A 534 -18.99 3.47 0.44
CA ALA A 534 -18.24 4.16 -0.61
C ALA A 534 -17.51 5.42 -0.08
N ASP A 535 -18.02 6.03 0.99
CA ASP A 535 -17.42 7.23 1.58
C ASP A 535 -16.09 6.94 2.26
N GLU A 536 -15.96 5.81 2.97
CA GLU A 536 -14.71 5.39 3.60
C GLU A 536 -13.65 5.10 2.53
N ILE A 537 -14.02 4.42 1.45
CA ILE A 537 -13.14 4.21 0.30
C ILE A 537 -12.69 5.54 -0.29
N ALA A 538 -13.61 6.48 -0.50
CA ALA A 538 -13.30 7.80 -1.03
C ALA A 538 -12.36 8.60 -0.12
N LYS A 539 -12.51 8.50 1.22
CA LYS A 539 -11.58 9.11 2.20
C LYS A 539 -10.16 8.57 2.07
N ILE A 540 -10.02 7.25 1.89
CA ILE A 540 -8.70 6.62 1.75
C ILE A 540 -8.06 7.03 0.42
N VAL A 541 -8.82 6.99 -0.68
CA VAL A 541 -8.32 7.48 -1.97
C VAL A 541 -7.88 8.94 -1.87
N ALA A 542 -8.66 9.79 -1.18
CA ALA A 542 -8.29 11.17 -0.92
C ALA A 542 -6.99 11.30 -0.12
N LYS A 543 -6.80 10.46 0.89
CA LYS A 543 -5.57 10.42 1.70
C LYS A 543 -4.34 9.99 0.89
N TRP A 544 -4.48 8.97 0.04
CA TRP A 544 -3.37 8.45 -0.77
C TRP A 544 -2.98 9.40 -1.91
N THR A 545 -3.98 9.95 -2.58
CA THR A 545 -3.78 10.77 -3.79
C THR A 545 -3.66 12.27 -3.50
N GLY A 546 -4.09 12.71 -2.30
CA GLY A 546 -4.21 14.13 -1.95
C GLY A 546 -5.39 14.83 -2.66
N ILE A 547 -6.30 14.08 -3.29
CA ILE A 547 -7.46 14.60 -4.04
C ILE A 547 -8.70 14.49 -3.13
N PRO A 548 -9.49 15.54 -2.93
CA PRO A 548 -10.66 15.51 -2.05
C PRO A 548 -11.84 14.74 -2.68
N VAL A 549 -11.68 13.43 -2.88
CA VAL A 549 -12.63 12.55 -3.57
C VAL A 549 -13.99 12.52 -2.86
N THR A 550 -14.04 12.66 -1.55
CA THR A 550 -15.28 12.70 -0.76
C THR A 550 -16.20 13.85 -1.13
N LYS A 551 -15.64 15.01 -1.46
CA LYS A 551 -16.40 16.17 -1.93
C LYS A 551 -16.85 16.02 -3.39
N LEU A 552 -16.23 15.12 -4.12
CA LEU A 552 -16.49 14.85 -5.54
C LEU A 552 -17.73 13.96 -5.77
N MET A 553 -18.18 13.18 -4.78
CA MET A 553 -19.23 12.18 -4.96
C MET A 553 -20.68 12.72 -4.90
N GLU A 554 -21.00 13.65 -4.00
CA GLU A 554 -22.38 14.11 -3.79
C GLU A 554 -22.68 15.53 -4.30
N SER A 555 -21.69 16.43 -4.26
CA SER A 555 -21.88 17.84 -4.65
C SER A 555 -21.39 18.18 -6.06
N GLU A 556 -20.78 17.23 -6.78
CA GLU A 556 -20.17 17.50 -8.09
C GLU A 556 -21.16 17.98 -9.14
N LYS A 557 -22.32 17.37 -9.24
CA LYS A 557 -23.28 17.76 -10.26
C LYS A 557 -23.81 19.17 -10.06
N GLU A 558 -24.13 19.56 -8.83
CA GLU A 558 -24.59 20.93 -8.52
C GLU A 558 -23.46 21.94 -8.61
N LYS A 559 -22.29 21.63 -8.08
CA LYS A 559 -21.11 22.51 -8.17
C LYS A 559 -20.67 22.74 -9.61
N LEU A 560 -20.62 21.69 -10.42
CA LEU A 560 -20.24 21.82 -11.82
C LEU A 560 -21.24 22.65 -12.64
N LEU A 561 -22.53 22.58 -12.33
CA LEU A 561 -23.54 23.42 -12.95
C LEU A 561 -23.36 24.91 -12.60
N HIS A 562 -22.78 25.21 -11.41
CA HIS A 562 -22.47 26.57 -10.95
C HIS A 562 -20.99 26.96 -11.10
N LEU A 563 -20.22 26.18 -11.86
CA LEU A 563 -18.78 26.43 -12.05
C LEU A 563 -18.49 27.83 -12.59
N SER A 564 -19.26 28.28 -13.57
CA SER A 564 -19.13 29.61 -14.16
C SER A 564 -19.32 30.72 -13.11
N ASP A 565 -20.34 30.61 -12.26
CA ASP A 565 -20.62 31.61 -11.22
C ASP A 565 -19.50 31.70 -10.18
N GLU A 566 -18.97 30.53 -9.81
CA GLU A 566 -17.86 30.46 -8.85
C GLU A 566 -16.55 31.00 -9.41
N LEU A 567 -16.26 30.74 -10.69
CA LEU A 567 -15.09 31.33 -11.35
C LEU A 567 -15.19 32.86 -11.43
N HIS A 568 -16.40 33.39 -11.71
CA HIS A 568 -16.65 34.81 -11.76
C HIS A 568 -16.47 35.54 -10.41
N LYS A 569 -16.54 34.87 -9.28
CA LYS A 569 -16.22 35.45 -7.97
C LYS A 569 -14.79 35.99 -7.86
N ARG A 570 -13.88 35.38 -8.62
CA ARG A 570 -12.44 35.76 -8.61
C ARG A 570 -11.93 36.30 -9.93
N VAL A 571 -12.48 35.84 -11.05
CA VAL A 571 -12.10 36.27 -12.40
C VAL A 571 -13.18 37.22 -12.93
N ILE A 572 -12.82 38.51 -12.99
CA ILE A 572 -13.75 39.58 -13.36
C ILE A 572 -13.63 39.89 -14.84
N GLY A 573 -14.74 39.91 -15.56
CA GLY A 573 -14.87 40.47 -16.91
C GLY A 573 -14.22 39.66 -18.02
N GLN A 574 -14.17 38.31 -17.93
CA GLN A 574 -13.67 37.39 -18.94
C GLN A 574 -14.70 36.29 -19.24
N ASP A 575 -15.92 36.71 -19.60
CA ASP A 575 -17.08 35.80 -19.67
C ASP A 575 -16.89 34.66 -20.70
N GLU A 576 -16.34 34.97 -21.90
CA GLU A 576 -16.06 33.98 -22.93
C GLU A 576 -15.05 32.92 -22.41
N ALA A 577 -14.00 33.35 -21.69
CA ALA A 577 -13.00 32.47 -21.17
C ALA A 577 -13.54 31.52 -20.07
N VAL A 578 -14.31 32.09 -19.15
CA VAL A 578 -14.95 31.32 -18.06
C VAL A 578 -15.94 30.34 -18.61
N GLN A 579 -16.77 30.73 -19.62
CA GLN A 579 -17.76 29.86 -20.24
C GLN A 579 -17.09 28.70 -20.99
N ALA A 580 -16.11 28.98 -21.85
CA ALA A 580 -15.40 27.95 -22.62
C ALA A 580 -14.77 26.86 -21.71
N VAL A 581 -14.11 27.31 -20.63
CA VAL A 581 -13.50 26.38 -19.66
C VAL A 581 -14.57 25.60 -18.91
N SER A 582 -15.65 26.25 -18.47
CA SER A 582 -16.72 25.58 -17.73
C SER A 582 -17.43 24.54 -18.59
N GLU A 583 -17.72 24.82 -19.86
CA GLU A 583 -18.35 23.87 -20.79
C GLU A 583 -17.47 22.67 -21.09
N ALA A 584 -16.16 22.84 -21.26
CA ALA A 584 -15.24 21.73 -21.49
C ALA A 584 -15.14 20.81 -20.27
N VAL A 585 -15.06 21.38 -19.08
CA VAL A 585 -15.10 20.60 -17.82
C VAL A 585 -16.41 19.85 -17.68
N LEU A 586 -17.54 20.48 -17.99
CA LEU A 586 -18.85 19.82 -17.96
C LEU A 586 -18.94 18.66 -18.94
N ARG A 587 -18.46 18.81 -20.19
CA ARG A 587 -18.43 17.73 -21.20
C ARG A 587 -17.58 16.55 -20.73
N SER A 588 -16.40 16.81 -20.20
CA SER A 588 -15.49 15.76 -19.69
C SER A 588 -16.12 15.01 -18.51
N ARG A 589 -16.72 15.72 -17.57
CA ARG A 589 -17.35 15.11 -16.37
C ARG A 589 -18.65 14.37 -16.67
N ALA A 590 -19.34 14.75 -17.73
CA ALA A 590 -20.51 14.03 -18.23
C ALA A 590 -20.17 12.73 -18.98
N GLY A 591 -18.86 12.43 -19.20
CA GLY A 591 -18.41 11.25 -19.93
C GLY A 591 -18.70 11.29 -21.44
N ILE A 592 -18.88 12.49 -22.00
CA ILE A 592 -19.20 12.68 -23.44
C ILE A 592 -17.91 13.03 -24.23
N SER A 593 -16.84 13.44 -23.56
CA SER A 593 -15.55 13.70 -24.20
C SER A 593 -14.75 12.42 -24.43
N ASP A 594 -13.74 12.49 -25.31
CA ASP A 594 -12.83 11.35 -25.55
C ASP A 594 -12.02 11.03 -24.27
N GLU A 595 -12.16 9.79 -23.79
CA GLU A 595 -11.47 9.29 -22.60
C GLU A 595 -9.95 9.25 -22.71
N ASN A 596 -9.40 9.38 -23.92
CA ASN A 596 -7.96 9.36 -24.17
C ASN A 596 -7.33 10.74 -24.17
N ARG A 597 -8.09 11.81 -24.02
CA ARG A 597 -7.60 13.20 -24.03
C ARG A 597 -7.61 13.82 -22.63
N PRO A 598 -6.83 14.90 -22.39
CA PRO A 598 -6.96 15.74 -21.18
C PRO A 598 -8.40 16.23 -20.96
N ILE A 599 -8.75 16.60 -19.72
CA ILE A 599 -10.08 17.16 -19.36
C ILE A 599 -10.44 18.35 -20.24
N GLY A 600 -9.45 19.18 -20.55
CA GLY A 600 -9.55 20.32 -21.45
C GLY A 600 -8.18 20.88 -21.82
N SER A 601 -8.10 21.46 -22.99
CA SER A 601 -6.86 22.05 -23.54
C SER A 601 -7.15 23.42 -24.18
N PHE A 602 -6.58 24.49 -23.63
CA PHE A 602 -6.93 25.86 -23.98
C PHE A 602 -5.69 26.69 -24.33
N LEU A 603 -5.82 27.56 -25.34
CA LEU A 603 -4.89 28.61 -25.63
C LEU A 603 -5.46 29.98 -25.22
N PHE A 604 -4.90 30.60 -24.19
CA PHE A 604 -5.31 31.91 -23.69
C PHE A 604 -4.47 33.02 -24.32
N LEU A 605 -5.10 33.86 -25.12
CA LEU A 605 -4.48 34.95 -25.82
C LEU A 605 -4.88 36.29 -25.20
N GLY A 606 -3.97 37.26 -25.15
CA GLY A 606 -4.28 38.59 -24.70
C GLY A 606 -3.18 39.30 -23.95
N PRO A 607 -3.36 40.58 -23.60
CA PRO A 607 -2.37 41.42 -22.91
C PRO A 607 -1.98 40.84 -21.55
N THR A 608 -0.88 41.35 -20.99
CA THR A 608 -0.48 40.98 -19.63
C THR A 608 -1.44 41.56 -18.58
N GLY A 609 -1.66 40.86 -17.48
CA GLY A 609 -2.42 41.37 -16.34
C GLY A 609 -3.94 41.36 -16.50
N VAL A 610 -4.51 40.71 -17.52
CA VAL A 610 -5.98 40.60 -17.77
C VAL A 610 -6.66 39.41 -17.06
N GLY A 611 -5.88 38.56 -16.36
CA GLY A 611 -6.48 37.45 -15.57
C GLY A 611 -6.19 36.03 -16.08
N LYS A 612 -5.39 35.81 -17.15
CA LYS A 612 -5.07 34.47 -17.69
C LYS A 612 -4.60 33.49 -16.62
N THR A 613 -3.58 33.84 -15.86
CA THR A 613 -3.03 33.02 -14.78
C THR A 613 -3.97 32.91 -13.57
N GLU A 614 -4.80 33.93 -13.30
CA GLU A 614 -5.75 33.89 -12.19
C GLU A 614 -6.90 32.91 -12.49
N LEU A 615 -7.38 32.84 -13.74
CA LEU A 615 -8.34 31.79 -14.14
C LEU A 615 -7.79 30.40 -13.92
N ALA A 616 -6.54 30.14 -14.32
CA ALA A 616 -5.88 28.85 -14.08
C ALA A 616 -5.79 28.49 -12.58
N LYS A 617 -5.45 29.47 -11.71
CA LYS A 617 -5.41 29.29 -10.26
C LYS A 617 -6.78 29.04 -9.66
N THR A 618 -7.78 29.81 -10.10
CA THR A 618 -9.15 29.68 -9.61
C THR A 618 -9.72 28.31 -9.99
N LEU A 619 -9.43 27.87 -11.22
CA LEU A 619 -9.83 26.55 -11.70
C LEU A 619 -9.18 25.42 -10.89
N ALA A 620 -7.88 25.52 -10.60
CA ALA A 620 -7.18 24.56 -9.76
C ALA A 620 -7.76 24.53 -8.33
N SER A 621 -8.01 25.70 -7.74
CA SER A 621 -8.63 25.81 -6.41
C SER A 621 -10.03 25.21 -6.36
N TYR A 622 -10.83 25.38 -7.41
CA TYR A 622 -12.20 24.92 -7.42
C TYR A 622 -12.36 23.42 -7.74
N LEU A 623 -11.64 22.95 -8.76
CA LEU A 623 -11.72 21.56 -9.21
C LEU A 623 -10.89 20.59 -8.36
N PHE A 624 -9.77 21.08 -7.81
CA PHE A 624 -8.82 20.25 -7.08
C PHE A 624 -8.60 20.72 -5.62
N ASP A 625 -9.48 21.60 -5.11
CA ASP A 625 -9.55 22.14 -3.74
C ASP A 625 -8.24 22.80 -3.23
N ASP A 626 -7.24 23.01 -4.10
CA ASP A 626 -5.98 23.65 -3.72
C ASP A 626 -5.37 24.42 -4.90
N GLU A 627 -5.09 25.71 -4.70
CA GLU A 627 -4.37 26.53 -5.69
C GLU A 627 -2.96 25.99 -6.02
N ARG A 628 -2.39 25.15 -5.15
CA ARG A 628 -1.07 24.52 -5.35
C ARG A 628 -1.12 23.33 -6.32
N ASN A 629 -2.31 22.91 -6.73
CA ASN A 629 -2.48 21.88 -7.76
C ASN A 629 -2.39 22.47 -9.17
N ILE A 630 -1.42 23.37 -9.34
CA ILE A 630 -1.01 23.92 -10.62
C ILE A 630 0.46 23.59 -10.87
N VAL A 631 0.74 23.04 -12.05
CA VAL A 631 2.08 22.80 -12.56
C VAL A 631 2.38 23.92 -13.55
N ARG A 632 3.17 24.91 -13.13
CA ARG A 632 3.53 26.04 -14.00
C ARG A 632 4.90 25.81 -14.62
N ILE A 633 4.96 25.92 -15.95
CA ILE A 633 6.19 25.80 -16.74
C ILE A 633 6.31 27.08 -17.59
N ASP A 634 7.39 27.82 -17.36
CA ASP A 634 7.70 29.05 -18.12
C ASP A 634 8.49 28.66 -19.38
N MET A 635 7.91 28.92 -20.55
CA MET A 635 8.52 28.54 -21.83
C MET A 635 9.73 29.37 -22.21
N THR A 636 10.00 30.46 -21.52
CA THR A 636 11.25 31.20 -21.68
C THR A 636 12.49 30.41 -21.28
N GLU A 637 12.32 29.39 -20.41
CA GLU A 637 13.40 28.48 -20.04
C GLU A 637 13.63 27.36 -21.08
N TYR A 638 12.73 27.20 -22.06
CA TYR A 638 12.71 26.11 -23.05
C TYR A 638 12.85 26.61 -24.48
N MET A 639 13.60 27.72 -24.69
CA MET A 639 13.86 28.30 -26.00
C MET A 639 14.88 27.46 -26.79
N GLU A 640 15.78 26.74 -26.13
CA GLU A 640 16.83 25.97 -26.75
C GLU A 640 16.49 24.46 -26.81
N LYS A 641 16.96 23.77 -27.84
CA LYS A 641 16.72 22.34 -28.06
C LYS A 641 17.12 21.47 -26.87
N PHE A 642 18.23 21.76 -26.23
CA PHE A 642 18.70 21.01 -25.06
C PHE A 642 17.79 21.15 -23.84
N SER A 643 17.12 22.29 -23.69
CA SER A 643 16.20 22.52 -22.59
C SER A 643 14.94 21.67 -22.71
N VAL A 644 14.55 21.27 -23.92
CA VAL A 644 13.35 20.44 -24.18
C VAL A 644 13.46 19.07 -23.50
N SER A 645 14.66 18.46 -23.49
CA SER A 645 14.87 17.18 -22.80
C SER A 645 14.65 17.26 -21.28
N ARG A 646 14.72 18.45 -20.66
CA ARG A 646 14.38 18.63 -19.25
C ARG A 646 12.89 18.41 -18.96
N LEU A 647 12.00 18.55 -19.96
CA LEU A 647 10.56 18.31 -19.77
C LEU A 647 10.23 16.83 -19.57
N ILE A 648 10.88 15.95 -20.35
CA ILE A 648 10.61 14.51 -20.38
C ILE A 648 11.73 13.66 -19.77
N GLY A 649 12.85 14.28 -19.41
CA GLY A 649 14.06 13.64 -18.89
C GLY A 649 15.19 13.51 -19.91
N ALA A 650 16.43 13.44 -19.42
CA ALA A 650 17.62 13.29 -20.25
C ALA A 650 17.71 11.85 -20.80
N PRO A 651 18.22 11.64 -22.03
CA PRO A 651 18.45 10.29 -22.56
C PRO A 651 19.48 9.50 -21.73
N PRO A 652 19.47 8.15 -21.80
CA PRO A 652 20.44 7.32 -21.09
C PRO A 652 21.89 7.72 -21.39
N GLY A 653 22.70 7.87 -20.33
CA GLY A 653 24.11 8.28 -20.45
C GLY A 653 24.38 9.78 -20.37
N TYR A 654 23.36 10.62 -20.28
CA TYR A 654 23.51 12.06 -20.05
C TYR A 654 23.29 12.42 -18.57
N VAL A 655 23.93 13.52 -18.13
CA VAL A 655 23.75 14.07 -16.78
C VAL A 655 22.28 14.45 -16.56
N GLY A 656 21.68 14.01 -15.43
CA GLY A 656 20.28 14.25 -15.10
C GLY A 656 19.31 13.14 -15.55
N TYR A 657 19.79 12.00 -16.06
CA TYR A 657 18.93 10.86 -16.43
C TYR A 657 18.13 10.32 -15.25
N ASP A 658 18.74 10.24 -14.05
CA ASP A 658 18.09 9.73 -12.84
C ASP A 658 17.10 10.71 -12.21
N GLU A 659 17.15 11.99 -12.56
CA GLU A 659 16.27 13.04 -12.00
C GLU A 659 14.86 13.03 -12.62
N GLY A 660 14.69 12.38 -13.78
CA GLY A 660 13.42 12.40 -14.52
C GLY A 660 13.12 13.76 -15.20
N GLY A 661 12.01 13.87 -15.92
CA GLY A 661 11.58 15.12 -16.58
C GLY A 661 10.77 16.03 -15.66
N GLN A 662 10.98 17.32 -15.74
CA GLN A 662 10.26 18.30 -14.90
C GLN A 662 8.74 18.24 -15.09
N LEU A 663 8.26 18.15 -16.33
CA LEU A 663 6.85 18.02 -16.65
C LEU A 663 6.33 16.65 -16.22
N THR A 664 7.02 15.58 -16.63
CA THR A 664 6.58 14.20 -16.37
C THR A 664 6.56 13.86 -14.89
N GLU A 665 7.59 14.25 -14.12
CA GLU A 665 7.62 14.05 -12.67
C GLU A 665 6.59 14.89 -11.92
N ALA A 666 6.38 16.15 -12.35
CA ALA A 666 5.38 17.01 -11.72
C ALA A 666 3.96 16.46 -11.88
N VAL A 667 3.61 16.01 -13.10
CA VAL A 667 2.29 15.43 -13.37
C VAL A 667 2.15 14.04 -12.75
N ARG A 668 3.20 13.21 -12.74
CA ARG A 668 3.19 11.92 -12.05
C ARG A 668 2.88 12.06 -10.55
N ARG A 669 3.46 13.10 -9.92
CA ARG A 669 3.20 13.39 -8.49
C ARG A 669 1.86 14.08 -8.24
N LYS A 670 1.34 14.80 -9.24
CA LYS A 670 0.06 15.53 -9.19
C LYS A 670 -0.75 15.24 -10.45
N PRO A 671 -1.32 14.03 -10.58
CA PRO A 671 -2.05 13.63 -11.79
C PRO A 671 -3.35 14.42 -11.99
N TYR A 672 -3.84 15.06 -10.93
CA TYR A 672 -4.98 15.97 -10.95
C TYR A 672 -4.48 17.41 -10.75
N SER A 673 -4.16 18.08 -11.84
CA SER A 673 -3.60 19.41 -11.80
C SER A 673 -3.95 20.23 -13.05
N VAL A 674 -3.85 21.54 -12.91
CA VAL A 674 -3.82 22.45 -14.06
C VAL A 674 -2.37 22.60 -14.51
N VAL A 675 -2.06 22.19 -15.73
CA VAL A 675 -0.73 22.35 -16.31
C VAL A 675 -0.72 23.65 -17.12
N LEU A 676 -0.01 24.64 -16.62
CA LEU A 676 0.08 25.97 -17.22
C LEU A 676 1.43 26.14 -17.93
N PHE A 677 1.40 26.26 -19.25
CA PHE A 677 2.55 26.65 -20.07
C PHE A 677 2.48 28.15 -20.34
N ASP A 678 3.36 28.89 -19.68
CA ASP A 678 3.38 30.36 -19.78
C ASP A 678 4.30 30.80 -20.92
N GLU A 679 3.88 31.80 -21.71
CA GLU A 679 4.58 32.36 -22.88
C GLU A 679 4.93 31.31 -23.95
N ILE A 680 3.93 30.50 -24.37
CA ILE A 680 4.13 29.36 -25.28
C ILE A 680 4.76 29.74 -26.61
N GLU A 681 4.60 31.01 -27.08
CA GLU A 681 5.23 31.53 -28.29
C GLU A 681 6.77 31.57 -28.22
N LYS A 682 7.36 31.48 -27.03
CA LYS A 682 8.82 31.44 -26.81
C LYS A 682 9.41 30.05 -26.92
N ALA A 683 8.56 29.01 -26.86
CA ALA A 683 9.01 27.65 -26.81
C ALA A 683 9.73 27.21 -28.08
N HIS A 684 10.74 26.30 -27.90
CA HIS A 684 11.37 25.65 -29.04
C HIS A 684 10.36 24.76 -29.80
N PRO A 685 10.44 24.62 -31.15
CA PRO A 685 9.53 23.84 -31.96
C PRO A 685 9.35 22.37 -31.48
N ASP A 686 10.34 21.76 -30.88
CA ASP A 686 10.26 20.38 -30.36
C ASP A 686 9.35 20.26 -29.14
N VAL A 687 9.07 21.34 -28.41
CA VAL A 687 8.07 21.33 -27.31
C VAL A 687 6.68 21.03 -27.86
N PHE A 688 6.33 21.58 -29.03
CA PHE A 688 5.03 21.31 -29.66
C PHE A 688 4.86 19.83 -30.05
N ASN A 689 5.93 19.15 -30.44
CA ASN A 689 5.87 17.71 -30.72
C ASN A 689 5.54 16.89 -29.46
N ILE A 690 6.06 17.28 -28.29
CA ILE A 690 5.70 16.69 -26.97
C ILE A 690 4.24 16.97 -26.65
N LEU A 691 3.82 18.23 -26.81
CA LEU A 691 2.45 18.64 -26.51
C LEU A 691 1.43 17.94 -27.42
N LEU A 692 1.74 17.73 -28.70
CA LEU A 692 0.87 17.00 -29.61
C LEU A 692 0.58 15.59 -29.08
N GLN A 693 1.58 14.89 -28.57
CA GLN A 693 1.36 13.54 -28.00
C GLN A 693 0.47 13.61 -26.74
N VAL A 694 0.66 14.61 -25.90
CA VAL A 694 -0.17 14.80 -24.69
C VAL A 694 -1.61 15.14 -25.07
N LEU A 695 -1.82 16.00 -26.09
CA LEU A 695 -3.14 16.44 -26.52
C LEU A 695 -3.93 15.32 -27.24
N ASP A 696 -3.25 14.41 -27.95
CA ASP A 696 -3.88 13.33 -28.70
C ASP A 696 -4.14 12.09 -27.85
N ASP A 697 -3.06 11.60 -27.18
CA ASP A 697 -3.09 10.31 -26.46
C ASP A 697 -3.33 10.47 -24.95
N GLY A 698 -3.34 11.70 -24.42
CA GLY A 698 -3.45 11.99 -22.99
C GLY A 698 -2.34 11.37 -22.15
N ARG A 699 -1.21 11.03 -22.77
CA ARG A 699 -0.06 10.40 -22.09
C ARG A 699 1.24 10.70 -22.78
N ILE A 700 2.34 10.58 -22.05
CA ILE A 700 3.69 10.68 -22.60
C ILE A 700 4.61 9.68 -21.93
N THR A 701 5.55 9.12 -22.67
CA THR A 701 6.60 8.25 -22.12
C THR A 701 7.83 9.08 -21.79
N ASP A 702 8.31 9.01 -20.55
CA ASP A 702 9.52 9.67 -20.10
C ASP A 702 10.79 8.99 -20.64
N SER A 703 11.94 9.60 -20.40
CA SER A 703 13.24 9.04 -20.82
C SER A 703 13.61 7.73 -20.13
N GLN A 704 12.94 7.38 -19.02
CA GLN A 704 13.14 6.11 -18.30
C GLN A 704 12.17 5.00 -18.77
N GLY A 705 11.35 5.29 -19.80
CA GLY A 705 10.37 4.33 -20.34
C GLY A 705 9.04 4.28 -19.57
N ARG A 706 8.83 5.16 -18.56
CA ARG A 706 7.59 5.20 -17.79
C ARG A 706 6.54 6.06 -18.50
N THR A 707 5.33 5.56 -18.61
CA THR A 707 4.20 6.29 -19.20
C THR A 707 3.52 7.14 -18.14
N VAL A 708 3.47 8.47 -18.38
CA VAL A 708 2.82 9.43 -17.50
C VAL A 708 1.46 9.82 -18.09
N ASN A 709 0.42 9.73 -17.28
CA ASN A 709 -0.97 9.97 -17.68
C ASN A 709 -1.37 11.43 -17.45
N PHE A 710 -1.88 12.08 -18.50
CA PHE A 710 -2.37 13.48 -18.51
C PHE A 710 -3.90 13.56 -18.66
N LYS A 711 -4.63 12.45 -18.73
CA LYS A 711 -6.09 12.42 -18.96
C LYS A 711 -6.87 13.18 -17.88
N ASN A 712 -6.33 13.26 -16.68
CA ASN A 712 -6.95 13.95 -15.55
C ASN A 712 -6.42 15.38 -15.35
N THR A 713 -5.68 15.92 -16.31
CA THR A 713 -5.15 17.30 -16.26
C THR A 713 -5.95 18.24 -17.13
N ILE A 714 -5.89 19.54 -16.81
CA ILE A 714 -6.34 20.63 -17.69
C ILE A 714 -5.11 21.36 -18.19
N ILE A 715 -4.95 21.44 -19.50
CA ILE A 715 -3.80 22.07 -20.14
C ILE A 715 -4.19 23.49 -20.53
N ILE A 716 -3.44 24.46 -20.01
CA ILE A 716 -3.61 25.88 -20.32
C ILE A 716 -2.29 26.41 -20.87
N LEU A 717 -2.35 26.96 -22.07
CA LEU A 717 -1.24 27.62 -22.75
C LEU A 717 -1.52 29.10 -22.73
N THR A 718 -0.59 29.94 -22.24
CA THR A 718 -0.77 31.40 -22.30
C THR A 718 0.14 32.00 -23.34
N SER A 719 -0.35 33.01 -24.04
CA SER A 719 0.45 33.79 -25.01
C SER A 719 0.07 35.25 -24.99
N ASN A 720 1.05 36.09 -25.29
CA ASN A 720 0.87 37.53 -25.48
C ASN A 720 0.80 37.91 -26.98
N LEU A 721 0.72 36.89 -27.85
CA LEU A 721 0.64 37.09 -29.28
C LEU A 721 -0.61 37.90 -29.65
N GLY A 722 -0.48 38.89 -30.53
CA GLY A 722 -1.62 39.70 -30.95
C GLY A 722 -2.07 40.75 -29.93
N SER A 723 -1.40 40.89 -28.79
CA SER A 723 -1.80 41.84 -27.74
C SER A 723 -1.92 43.29 -28.25
N ASN A 724 -1.01 43.75 -29.12
CA ASN A 724 -1.08 45.10 -29.72
C ASN A 724 -2.31 45.23 -30.63
N VAL A 725 -2.64 44.18 -31.41
CA VAL A 725 -3.82 44.18 -32.27
C VAL A 725 -5.10 44.28 -31.44
N ILE A 726 -5.12 43.60 -30.29
CA ILE A 726 -6.26 43.66 -29.35
C ILE A 726 -6.40 45.08 -28.80
N LEU A 727 -5.30 45.67 -28.28
CA LEU A 727 -5.32 46.98 -27.65
C LEU A 727 -5.70 48.11 -28.63
N ASP A 728 -5.27 48.02 -29.91
CA ASP A 728 -5.54 49.02 -30.94
C ASP A 728 -6.99 48.93 -31.51
N ASN A 729 -7.69 47.80 -31.33
CA ASN A 729 -8.98 47.53 -31.98
C ASN A 729 -10.10 47.21 -30.98
N ILE A 730 -10.14 47.90 -29.84
CA ILE A 730 -11.20 47.80 -28.86
C ILE A 730 -12.29 48.86 -29.12
N ASP A 731 -13.55 48.51 -28.98
CA ASP A 731 -14.67 49.43 -28.97
C ASP A 731 -14.83 50.15 -27.61
N GLN A 732 -15.73 51.15 -27.54
CA GLN A 732 -16.00 51.88 -26.29
C GLN A 732 -16.57 50.99 -25.16
N ASN A 733 -17.07 49.80 -25.49
CA ASN A 733 -17.63 48.82 -24.55
C ASN A 733 -16.63 47.73 -24.14
N GLY A 734 -15.38 47.80 -24.63
CA GLY A 734 -14.33 46.81 -24.30
C GLY A 734 -14.36 45.58 -25.20
N ASN A 735 -15.19 45.50 -26.25
CA ASN A 735 -15.29 44.34 -27.14
C ASN A 735 -14.23 44.43 -28.26
N ILE A 736 -13.71 43.29 -28.69
CA ILE A 736 -12.75 43.18 -29.78
C ILE A 736 -13.51 43.21 -31.14
N LYS A 737 -13.11 44.07 -32.07
CA LYS A 737 -13.70 44.14 -33.41
C LYS A 737 -13.40 42.87 -34.21
N GLU A 738 -14.34 42.46 -35.09
CA GLU A 738 -14.18 41.25 -35.92
C GLU A 738 -12.93 41.31 -36.83
N GLU A 739 -12.56 42.48 -37.35
CA GLU A 739 -11.34 42.64 -38.14
C GLU A 739 -10.08 42.28 -37.33
N ALA A 740 -10.06 42.54 -36.03
CA ALA A 740 -8.96 42.19 -35.14
C ALA A 740 -8.91 40.68 -34.86
N LYS A 741 -10.03 40.01 -34.71
CA LYS A 741 -10.10 38.56 -34.58
C LYS A 741 -9.51 37.86 -35.80
N GLU A 742 -9.85 38.34 -37.03
CA GLU A 742 -9.27 37.80 -38.27
C GLU A 742 -7.76 37.99 -38.34
N GLN A 743 -7.26 39.13 -37.88
CA GLN A 743 -5.82 39.40 -37.85
C GLN A 743 -5.10 38.50 -36.84
N ILE A 744 -5.68 38.30 -35.69
CA ILE A 744 -5.16 37.40 -34.67
C ILE A 744 -5.13 35.95 -35.18
N ASP A 745 -6.19 35.48 -35.84
CA ASP A 745 -6.25 34.14 -36.44
C ASP A 745 -5.13 33.97 -37.51
N LYS A 746 -4.87 34.99 -38.33
CA LYS A 746 -3.74 34.96 -39.28
C LYS A 746 -2.38 34.87 -38.56
N LEU A 747 -2.18 35.63 -37.49
CA LEU A 747 -0.96 35.60 -36.68
C LEU A 747 -0.77 34.22 -36.01
N LEU A 748 -1.84 33.64 -35.50
CA LEU A 748 -1.80 32.27 -34.89
C LEU A 748 -1.34 31.25 -35.92
N LYS A 749 -1.94 31.24 -37.13
CA LYS A 749 -1.57 30.32 -38.21
C LYS A 749 -0.17 30.51 -38.74
N GLN A 750 0.43 31.69 -38.54
CA GLN A 750 1.82 31.97 -38.90
C GLN A 750 2.79 31.48 -37.82
N THR A 751 2.39 31.53 -36.55
CA THR A 751 3.24 31.21 -35.40
C THR A 751 3.17 29.76 -35.00
N PHE A 752 1.98 29.18 -35.02
CA PHE A 752 1.73 27.81 -34.62
C PHE A 752 1.34 26.94 -35.82
N ARG A 753 1.76 25.69 -35.80
CA ARG A 753 1.37 24.70 -36.83
C ARG A 753 -0.15 24.45 -36.80
N PRO A 754 -0.82 24.38 -37.95
CA PRO A 754 -2.27 24.11 -37.98
C PRO A 754 -2.68 22.82 -37.24
N GLU A 755 -1.83 21.78 -37.30
CA GLU A 755 -2.04 20.52 -36.60
C GLU A 755 -2.10 20.69 -35.07
N PHE A 756 -1.33 21.62 -34.51
CA PHE A 756 -1.34 21.92 -33.09
C PHE A 756 -2.60 22.69 -32.68
N LEU A 757 -2.97 23.75 -33.44
CA LEU A 757 -4.17 24.50 -33.14
C LEU A 757 -5.45 23.67 -33.22
N ASN A 758 -5.53 22.72 -34.16
CA ASN A 758 -6.67 21.84 -34.32
C ASN A 758 -6.82 20.79 -33.20
N ARG A 759 -5.81 20.61 -32.33
CA ARG A 759 -5.85 19.68 -31.20
C ARG A 759 -6.29 20.33 -29.88
N LEU A 760 -6.29 21.67 -29.86
CA LEU A 760 -6.81 22.43 -28.73
C LEU A 760 -8.35 22.41 -28.75
N ASP A 761 -8.95 22.33 -27.58
CA ASP A 761 -10.40 22.38 -27.44
C ASP A 761 -10.95 23.77 -27.75
N ASP A 762 -10.20 24.82 -27.33
CA ASP A 762 -10.58 26.20 -27.65
C ASP A 762 -9.41 27.15 -27.60
N THR A 763 -9.54 28.25 -28.37
CA THR A 763 -8.62 29.41 -28.35
C THR A 763 -9.37 30.63 -27.87
N VAL A 764 -9.07 31.05 -26.65
CA VAL A 764 -9.83 32.05 -25.92
C VAL A 764 -9.11 33.38 -25.91
N LEU A 765 -9.83 34.45 -26.35
CA LEU A 765 -9.33 35.80 -26.34
C LEU A 765 -9.69 36.51 -25.02
N PHE A 766 -8.68 36.95 -24.29
CA PHE A 766 -8.85 37.78 -23.10
C PHE A 766 -8.91 39.23 -23.45
N THR A 767 -10.01 39.88 -23.09
CA THR A 767 -10.24 41.30 -23.32
C THR A 767 -9.53 42.17 -22.29
N PRO A 768 -9.08 43.37 -22.66
CA PRO A 768 -8.58 44.34 -21.70
C PRO A 768 -9.65 44.67 -20.65
N LEU A 769 -9.22 44.97 -19.44
CA LEU A 769 -10.11 45.23 -18.31
C LEU A 769 -10.75 46.64 -18.48
N THR A 770 -12.05 46.74 -18.31
CA THR A 770 -12.75 48.00 -18.19
C THR A 770 -12.52 48.62 -16.81
N ARG A 771 -12.73 49.94 -16.69
CA ARG A 771 -12.59 50.64 -15.40
C ARG A 771 -13.51 50.06 -14.31
N GLU A 772 -14.70 49.63 -14.68
CA GLU A 772 -15.63 48.96 -13.77
C GLU A 772 -15.08 47.59 -13.28
N ASN A 773 -14.46 46.82 -14.18
CA ASN A 773 -13.81 45.57 -13.83
C ASN A 773 -12.65 45.81 -12.86
N VAL A 774 -11.88 46.85 -13.03
CA VAL A 774 -10.78 47.24 -12.15
C VAL A 774 -11.27 47.52 -10.73
N TYR A 775 -12.38 48.23 -10.57
CA TYR A 775 -12.98 48.47 -9.24
C TYR A 775 -13.33 47.17 -8.53
N LYS A 776 -13.98 46.24 -9.23
CA LYS A 776 -14.30 44.91 -8.67
C LYS A 776 -13.05 44.14 -8.27
N ILE A 777 -11.98 44.21 -9.04
CA ILE A 777 -10.69 43.57 -8.71
C ILE A 777 -10.09 44.20 -7.43
N ILE A 778 -10.14 45.52 -7.32
CA ILE A 778 -9.68 46.24 -6.11
C ILE A 778 -10.47 45.76 -4.89
N ASP A 779 -11.81 45.64 -5.01
CA ASP A 779 -12.66 45.17 -3.92
C ASP A 779 -12.26 43.75 -3.47
N ILE A 780 -11.94 42.82 -4.39
CA ILE A 780 -11.43 41.48 -4.08
C ILE A 780 -10.09 41.54 -3.35
N MET A 781 -9.17 42.44 -3.80
CA MET A 781 -7.86 42.61 -3.15
C MET A 781 -7.99 43.17 -1.73
N LEU A 782 -8.88 44.14 -1.55
CA LEU A 782 -9.15 44.79 -0.27
C LEU A 782 -9.83 43.83 0.73
N LYS A 783 -10.73 42.96 0.26
CA LYS A 783 -11.31 41.90 1.11
C LYS A 783 -10.25 40.93 1.64
N LYS A 784 -9.20 40.64 0.86
CA LYS A 784 -8.07 39.82 1.36
C LYS A 784 -7.28 40.53 2.46
N LEU A 785 -7.16 41.85 2.40
CA LEU A 785 -6.57 42.68 3.45
C LEU A 785 -7.48 42.71 4.69
N GLU A 786 -8.78 42.95 4.50
CA GLU A 786 -9.81 42.94 5.56
C GLU A 786 -9.79 41.65 6.36
N SER A 787 -9.80 40.48 5.68
CA SER A 787 -9.71 39.15 6.33
C SER A 787 -8.41 38.94 7.14
N ARG A 788 -7.30 39.62 6.80
CA ARG A 788 -6.06 39.62 7.59
C ARG A 788 -6.19 40.51 8.83
N LEU A 789 -6.88 41.65 8.70
CA LEU A 789 -7.10 42.59 9.80
C LEU A 789 -8.15 42.10 10.79
N GLU A 790 -9.18 41.38 10.34
CA GLU A 790 -10.17 40.70 11.20
C GLU A 790 -9.55 39.75 12.20
N LYS A 791 -8.45 39.07 11.82
CA LYS A 791 -7.67 38.22 12.75
C LYS A 791 -7.02 39.00 13.91
N GLN A 792 -6.93 40.33 13.77
CA GLN A 792 -6.42 41.25 14.77
C GLN A 792 -7.56 42.08 15.40
N ASN A 793 -8.81 41.65 15.21
CA ASN A 793 -10.02 42.36 15.65
C ASN A 793 -10.15 43.77 15.11
N LEU A 794 -9.63 44.04 13.89
CA LEU A 794 -9.74 45.34 13.21
C LEU A 794 -10.60 45.22 11.95
N LYS A 795 -11.41 46.26 11.67
CA LYS A 795 -12.22 46.34 10.45
C LYS A 795 -11.59 47.31 9.43
N LEU A 796 -11.86 47.11 8.15
CA LEU A 796 -11.37 47.98 7.08
C LEU A 796 -12.53 48.61 6.31
N GLU A 797 -12.55 49.91 6.19
CA GLU A 797 -13.46 50.67 5.35
C GLU A 797 -12.64 51.51 4.35
N VAL A 798 -12.89 51.37 3.04
CA VAL A 798 -12.17 52.12 2.01
C VAL A 798 -13.14 52.97 1.22
N THR A 799 -12.91 54.30 1.20
CA THR A 799 -13.79 55.25 0.54
C THR A 799 -13.69 55.16 -0.99
N GLN A 800 -14.70 55.62 -1.69
CA GLN A 800 -14.69 55.66 -3.16
C GLN A 800 -13.54 56.53 -3.71
N ALA A 801 -13.23 57.65 -3.06
CA ALA A 801 -12.11 58.52 -3.44
C ALA A 801 -10.76 57.80 -3.34
N ALA A 802 -10.57 56.94 -2.31
CA ALA A 802 -9.39 56.09 -2.19
C ALA A 802 -9.32 55.03 -3.31
N LYS A 803 -10.46 54.41 -3.66
CA LYS A 803 -10.51 53.46 -4.80
C LYS A 803 -10.19 54.16 -6.13
N ASP A 804 -10.70 55.34 -6.35
CA ASP A 804 -10.39 56.15 -7.57
C ASP A 804 -8.89 56.43 -7.69
N LEU A 805 -8.25 56.80 -6.59
CA LEU A 805 -6.80 57.03 -6.56
C LEU A 805 -6.00 55.72 -6.79
N ILE A 806 -6.49 54.60 -6.31
CA ILE A 806 -5.87 53.28 -6.58
C ILE A 806 -5.98 52.89 -8.06
N VAL A 807 -7.12 53.19 -8.71
CA VAL A 807 -7.29 52.97 -10.14
C VAL A 807 -6.36 53.85 -10.95
N ASP A 808 -6.34 55.15 -10.67
CA ASP A 808 -5.55 56.12 -11.46
C ASP A 808 -4.04 55.90 -11.29
N GLY A 809 -3.57 55.44 -10.13
CA GLY A 809 -2.15 55.20 -9.86
C GLY A 809 -1.69 53.74 -10.10
N GLY A 810 -2.59 52.78 -10.12
CA GLY A 810 -2.28 51.35 -10.16
C GLY A 810 -2.75 50.61 -11.42
N TYR A 811 -3.56 51.22 -12.29
CA TYR A 811 -4.02 50.61 -13.52
C TYR A 811 -3.35 51.23 -14.75
N ASP A 812 -2.86 50.38 -15.64
CA ASP A 812 -2.30 50.76 -16.93
C ASP A 812 -2.88 49.82 -18.00
N VAL A 813 -3.34 50.39 -19.11
CA VAL A 813 -3.99 49.63 -20.20
C VAL A 813 -3.07 48.55 -20.80
N THR A 814 -1.75 48.79 -20.81
CA THR A 814 -0.73 47.88 -21.35
C THR A 814 -0.38 46.75 -20.38
N PHE A 815 -0.32 47.08 -19.08
CA PHE A 815 0.09 46.13 -18.02
C PHE A 815 -1.08 45.58 -17.23
N GLY A 816 -2.31 46.01 -17.53
CA GLY A 816 -3.53 45.53 -16.89
C GLY A 816 -3.58 45.77 -15.39
N ALA A 817 -4.11 44.84 -14.64
CA ALA A 817 -4.23 44.89 -13.18
C ALA A 817 -2.91 44.52 -12.44
N ARG A 818 -1.82 44.17 -13.13
CA ARG A 818 -0.57 43.73 -12.48
C ARG A 818 0.08 44.79 -11.58
N PRO A 819 0.10 46.10 -11.92
CA PRO A 819 0.62 47.12 -11.03
C PRO A 819 -0.27 47.43 -9.82
N LEU A 820 -1.60 47.14 -9.87
CA LEU A 820 -2.55 47.39 -8.77
C LEU A 820 -2.11 46.77 -7.44
N LYS A 821 -1.63 45.54 -7.48
CA LYS A 821 -1.18 44.84 -6.29
C LYS A 821 -0.03 45.61 -5.60
N ARG A 822 0.95 46.03 -6.35
CA ARG A 822 2.09 46.79 -5.82
C ARG A 822 1.65 48.18 -5.29
N TYR A 823 0.70 48.80 -5.96
CA TYR A 823 0.17 50.10 -5.54
C TYR A 823 -0.58 49.95 -4.20
N ILE A 824 -1.42 48.93 -4.03
CA ILE A 824 -2.13 48.64 -2.78
C ILE A 824 -1.13 48.31 -1.67
N GLU A 825 -0.13 47.46 -1.94
CA GLU A 825 0.89 47.09 -0.95
C GLU A 825 1.67 48.29 -0.46
N SER A 826 2.11 49.18 -1.38
CA SER A 826 2.94 50.36 -1.03
C SER A 826 2.15 51.50 -0.42
N ASN A 827 0.94 51.79 -0.94
CA ASN A 827 0.18 53.01 -0.55
C ASN A 827 -0.97 52.73 0.44
N VAL A 828 -1.47 51.50 0.52
CA VAL A 828 -2.53 51.13 1.47
C VAL A 828 -1.97 50.28 2.60
N GLU A 829 -1.47 49.08 2.32
CA GLU A 829 -1.02 48.14 3.35
C GLU A 829 0.11 48.71 4.20
N THR A 830 1.11 49.37 3.57
CA THR A 830 2.20 50.03 4.29
C THR A 830 1.74 51.15 5.21
N LYS A 831 0.75 51.97 4.77
CA LYS A 831 0.21 53.06 5.58
C LYS A 831 -0.66 52.52 6.74
N VAL A 832 -1.47 51.50 6.48
CA VAL A 832 -2.24 50.77 7.50
C VAL A 832 -1.30 50.17 8.55
N ALA A 833 -0.25 49.47 8.11
CA ALA A 833 0.73 48.87 9.03
C ALA A 833 1.44 49.91 9.90
N LYS A 834 1.81 51.08 9.32
CA LYS A 834 2.38 52.19 10.10
C LYS A 834 1.42 52.76 11.13
N ALA A 835 0.13 52.92 10.79
CA ALA A 835 -0.88 53.41 11.69
C ALA A 835 -1.13 52.46 12.90
N ILE A 836 -1.15 51.14 12.64
CA ILE A 836 -1.22 50.10 13.67
C ILE A 836 0.01 50.15 14.60
N LEU A 837 1.22 50.23 14.03
CA LEU A 837 2.47 50.22 14.83
C LEU A 837 2.69 51.51 15.61
N GLN A 838 2.08 52.62 15.23
CA GLN A 838 2.10 53.90 15.95
C GLN A 838 1.18 53.92 17.16
N GLY A 839 0.38 52.86 17.40
CA GLY A 839 -0.54 52.79 18.51
C GLY A 839 -1.76 53.70 18.39
N ASN A 840 -2.12 54.09 17.18
CA ASN A 840 -3.25 54.98 16.89
C ASN A 840 -4.56 54.17 16.71
N MET A 841 -4.57 52.87 17.02
CA MET A 841 -5.70 51.95 16.79
C MET A 841 -5.81 50.94 17.93
N ASP A 842 -6.99 50.86 18.51
CA ASP A 842 -7.34 49.91 19.57
C ASP A 842 -8.08 48.70 18.97
N GLU A 843 -8.10 47.57 19.69
CA GLU A 843 -8.89 46.38 19.31
C GLU A 843 -10.35 46.74 19.18
N GLY A 844 -10.95 46.45 18.05
CA GLY A 844 -12.34 46.77 17.70
C GLY A 844 -12.53 47.96 16.80
N ASP A 845 -11.48 48.76 16.53
CA ASP A 845 -11.56 49.94 15.70
C ASP A 845 -11.77 49.61 14.23
N THR A 846 -12.39 50.56 13.50
CA THR A 846 -12.52 50.53 12.05
C THR A 846 -11.47 51.42 11.42
N ILE A 847 -10.59 50.83 10.61
CA ILE A 847 -9.59 51.57 9.81
C ILE A 847 -10.27 52.18 8.59
N VAL A 848 -10.27 53.47 8.47
CA VAL A 848 -10.82 54.17 7.28
C VAL A 848 -9.68 54.62 6.43
N VAL A 849 -9.64 54.13 5.18
CA VAL A 849 -8.71 54.56 4.14
C VAL A 849 -9.42 55.54 3.20
N ASP A 850 -8.98 56.80 3.20
CA ASP A 850 -9.51 57.87 2.36
C ASP A 850 -8.43 58.50 1.47
N ALA A 851 -8.82 59.27 0.50
CA ALA A 851 -7.92 60.03 -0.36
C ALA A 851 -8.21 61.56 -0.21
N LYS A 852 -7.19 62.32 0.08
CA LYS A 852 -7.25 63.77 0.16
C LYS A 852 -6.02 64.40 -0.53
N ASP A 853 -6.26 65.38 -1.39
CA ASP A 853 -5.22 66.14 -2.12
C ASP A 853 -4.25 65.25 -2.91
N GLY A 854 -4.72 64.08 -3.43
CA GLY A 854 -3.91 63.09 -4.20
C GLY A 854 -3.05 62.18 -3.34
N GLU A 855 -3.23 62.18 -2.01
CA GLU A 855 -2.53 61.27 -1.11
C GLU A 855 -3.52 60.35 -0.35
N MET A 856 -3.09 59.09 -0.12
CA MET A 856 -3.84 58.17 0.76
C MET A 856 -3.70 58.61 2.22
N LEU A 857 -4.83 58.72 2.89
CA LEU A 857 -4.93 59.01 4.32
C LEU A 857 -5.53 57.78 5.04
N VAL A 858 -4.93 57.40 6.17
CA VAL A 858 -5.45 56.30 7.03
C VAL A 858 -5.85 56.88 8.37
N THR A 859 -7.08 56.72 8.77
CA THR A 859 -7.63 57.20 10.04
C THR A 859 -8.34 56.06 10.77
N SER A 860 -8.46 56.17 12.10
CA SER A 860 -9.28 55.27 12.91
C SER A 860 -10.66 55.88 13.19
N LYS A 861 -11.65 55.02 13.20
CA LYS A 861 -13.01 55.32 13.64
C LYS A 861 -13.37 54.35 14.78
N HIS A 862 -13.54 54.85 15.96
CA HIS A 862 -13.93 54.07 17.14
C HIS A 862 -15.35 53.58 17.07
#